data_e944e7aee4c72cf72015a47b42fcdeb7
#
_entry.id   e944e7aee4c72cf72015a47b42fcdeb7
#
_cell.length_a   1.000
_cell.length_b   1.000
_cell.length_c   1.000
_cell.angle_alpha   90.00
_cell.angle_beta   90.00
_cell.angle_gamma   90.00
#
_symmetry.space_group_name_H-M   'P 1'
#
loop_
_entity.id
_entity.type
_entity.pdbx_description
1 polymer ?
#
loop_
_entity_poly.entity_id
_entity_poly.type
_entity_poly.pdbx_seq_one_letter_code
_entity_poly.pdbx_strand_id
1 'polypeptide(L)'
;MVDFSVLQGDCDGQTVISLVGNIFESHEPLELASIMTIVQKVIPFYPSLGPMAQDQLVQIIERSYTFFSQLVSFVLSMKSDQREVKIFRTVTLEILRRGKCIYQYIREVESQLERSSVVSLFFGSKLFNALVSEISILEYLEILKIQWENLFKESSFQDPIYGNLLVSMIILHPTLCPDVVFGQLVFVDDNRYNGFKVLVKNATPLDQRRILRFLLLYLQLHTNFSNYRSVWSVLEPLPFQKAVDLDTVLSLRSDILQEIVLRLISRSQNSRFVLPLIRRFAECSSCLDGQVCQVLVIMLRLKMDSDERKAVSRNSSFMNAVTKRLAHEDAIVRERTMYIAKVVTDGQLQYDSDFFIAIPDLDFSDIPKPPDYASLRDIEPSLVDTSKLSSLTPLTQELAKLEIPQELEPIVFVKDLLKKFESQENKLLVPLLQSTVSLVRQKRDFPLEVGFYSSALLLHISTLNNNTDEKNFEDWRINALVSLLVVMPEKVQDLQRILFNSELSLQQRISVLTSIGFAARELRGFDNGSTIITPHYDFPTKRLPWDNPSARKQSLEEYPESKSVLTSSQSVWRSKKLDKPTQGINENCFRNHAHVFFYPLVHGWLNGIDLGTYDKLFKRHYMRIVTIVYQCCHPHKDYDEMTEIMLQLTSQALQQGIDP
;
A
#
# COMPACT_ATOMS: atom_id res chain seq x y z
N MET A 1 14.33 -42.54 6.61
CA MET A 1 12.96 -42.11 6.97
C MET A 1 12.80 -42.26 8.48
N VAL A 2 12.61 -41.20 9.22
CA VAL A 2 12.49 -41.21 10.68
C VAL A 2 11.10 -41.77 11.04
N ASP A 3 11.04 -42.72 11.97
CA ASP A 3 9.77 -43.34 12.35
C ASP A 3 9.05 -42.50 13.43
N PHE A 4 7.97 -41.82 13.02
CA PHE A 4 7.13 -41.01 13.91
C PHE A 4 6.04 -41.80 14.64
N SER A 5 5.92 -43.11 14.38
CA SER A 5 4.94 -43.96 15.05
C SER A 5 5.21 -44.04 16.57
N VAL A 6 6.47 -43.84 16.96
CA VAL A 6 6.94 -43.78 18.34
C VAL A 6 6.27 -42.65 19.16
N LEU A 7 5.81 -41.58 18.50
CA LEU A 7 5.11 -40.46 19.16
C LEU A 7 3.59 -40.66 19.29
N GLN A 8 3.05 -41.82 18.85
CA GLN A 8 1.61 -42.10 18.97
C GLN A 8 1.19 -42.60 20.34
N GLY A 9 2.18 -43.05 21.18
CA GLY A 9 1.98 -43.49 22.57
C GLY A 9 2.43 -42.47 23.63
N ASP A 10 2.47 -42.90 24.90
CA ASP A 10 3.07 -42.11 25.98
C ASP A 10 4.58 -42.00 25.74
N CYS A 11 5.05 -40.77 25.42
CA CYS A 11 6.43 -40.52 25.05
C CYS A 11 7.29 -40.30 26.30
N ASP A 12 8.34 -41.07 26.47
CA ASP A 12 9.38 -40.82 27.47
C ASP A 12 10.34 -39.74 26.95
N GLY A 13 10.86 -38.87 27.84
CA GLY A 13 11.77 -37.79 27.49
C GLY A 13 13.04 -38.25 26.75
N GLN A 14 13.55 -39.43 27.02
CA GLN A 14 14.70 -40.00 26.30
C GLN A 14 14.37 -40.36 24.85
N THR A 15 13.16 -40.81 24.61
CA THR A 15 12.67 -41.15 23.28
C THR A 15 12.55 -39.89 22.41
N VAL A 16 12.08 -38.77 22.98
CA VAL A 16 12.00 -37.46 22.31
C VAL A 16 13.39 -36.95 21.97
N ILE A 17 14.37 -37.07 22.89
CA ILE A 17 15.76 -36.64 22.67
C ILE A 17 16.40 -37.45 21.53
N SER A 18 16.23 -38.78 21.52
CA SER A 18 16.77 -39.62 20.46
C SER A 18 16.14 -39.31 19.08
N LEU A 19 14.84 -39.06 19.07
CA LEU A 19 14.13 -38.68 17.84
C LEU A 19 14.63 -37.34 17.29
N VAL A 20 14.78 -36.30 18.14
CA VAL A 20 15.32 -35.01 17.75
C VAL A 20 16.73 -35.15 17.19
N GLY A 21 17.60 -35.99 17.83
CA GLY A 21 18.93 -36.30 17.32
C GLY A 21 18.91 -36.96 15.93
N ASN A 22 18.06 -37.96 15.73
CA ASN A 22 17.91 -38.63 14.43
C ASN A 22 17.42 -37.74 13.32
N ILE A 23 16.45 -36.83 13.60
CA ILE A 23 15.97 -35.84 12.66
C ILE A 23 17.08 -34.85 12.32
N PHE A 24 17.84 -34.40 13.31
CA PHE A 24 18.94 -33.46 13.12
C PHE A 24 20.05 -34.03 12.23
N GLU A 25 20.38 -35.31 12.39
CA GLU A 25 21.41 -36.00 11.61
C GLU A 25 20.95 -36.36 10.19
N SER A 26 19.66 -36.69 10.01
CA SER A 26 19.14 -37.11 8.68
C SER A 26 19.20 -36.00 7.63
N HIS A 27 19.11 -34.74 8.00
CA HIS A 27 19.07 -33.58 7.10
C HIS A 27 17.99 -33.68 6.00
N GLU A 28 17.08 -34.65 6.07
CA GLU A 28 16.00 -34.82 5.08
C GLU A 28 14.88 -33.77 5.32
N PRO A 29 14.25 -33.29 4.23
CA PRO A 29 13.10 -32.41 4.36
C PRO A 29 11.93 -33.14 5.03
N LEU A 30 11.32 -32.52 6.03
CA LEU A 30 10.21 -33.09 6.78
C LEU A 30 8.89 -32.89 6.04
N GLU A 31 8.08 -33.94 5.97
CA GLU A 31 6.70 -33.85 5.50
C GLU A 31 5.83 -33.04 6.47
N LEU A 32 4.78 -32.40 5.94
CA LEU A 32 3.88 -31.55 6.73
C LEU A 32 3.26 -32.30 7.93
N ALA A 33 2.88 -33.58 7.76
CA ALA A 33 2.34 -34.41 8.84
C ALA A 33 3.35 -34.61 9.97
N SER A 34 4.63 -34.82 9.63
CA SER A 34 5.74 -34.94 10.58
C SER A 34 5.99 -33.62 11.31
N ILE A 35 5.97 -32.49 10.59
CA ILE A 35 6.09 -31.15 11.16
C ILE A 35 4.98 -30.92 12.21
N MET A 36 3.73 -31.19 11.85
CA MET A 36 2.59 -30.99 12.76
C MET A 36 2.69 -31.92 13.99
N THR A 37 3.19 -33.13 13.82
CA THR A 37 3.42 -34.07 14.96
C THR A 37 4.50 -33.52 15.88
N ILE A 38 5.60 -32.98 15.35
CA ILE A 38 6.66 -32.37 16.17
C ILE A 38 6.12 -31.14 16.90
N VAL A 39 5.38 -30.27 16.20
CA VAL A 39 4.77 -29.06 16.80
C VAL A 39 3.87 -29.44 17.97
N GLN A 40 3.00 -30.43 17.80
CA GLN A 40 2.01 -30.81 18.82
C GLN A 40 2.57 -31.64 19.96
N LYS A 41 3.55 -32.51 19.68
CA LYS A 41 4.00 -33.54 20.62
C LYS A 41 5.40 -33.30 21.19
N VAL A 42 6.31 -32.66 20.46
CA VAL A 42 7.71 -32.45 20.88
C VAL A 42 7.92 -31.09 21.52
N ILE A 43 7.41 -29.99 20.89
CA ILE A 43 7.61 -28.64 21.41
C ILE A 43 7.09 -28.43 22.84
N PRO A 44 5.96 -29.01 23.29
CA PRO A 44 5.53 -28.89 24.69
C PRO A 44 6.55 -29.39 25.71
N PHE A 45 7.40 -30.35 25.33
CA PHE A 45 8.47 -30.88 26.17
C PHE A 45 9.76 -30.04 26.13
N TYR A 46 9.82 -28.99 25.33
CA TYR A 46 11.02 -28.16 25.15
C TYR A 46 11.69 -27.74 26.47
N PRO A 47 11.00 -27.29 27.54
CA PRO A 47 11.62 -26.91 28.80
C PRO A 47 12.28 -28.07 29.53
N SER A 48 11.86 -29.32 29.23
CA SER A 48 12.37 -30.56 29.88
C SER A 48 13.49 -31.18 29.06
N LEU A 49 13.76 -30.69 27.85
CA LEU A 49 14.86 -31.18 27.02
C LEU A 49 16.19 -30.61 27.53
N GLY A 50 17.25 -31.43 27.46
CA GLY A 50 18.60 -30.94 27.75
C GLY A 50 19.07 -29.90 26.73
N PRO A 51 20.05 -29.01 27.07
CA PRO A 51 20.47 -27.90 26.23
C PRO A 51 20.87 -28.32 24.81
N MET A 52 21.48 -29.47 24.64
CA MET A 52 21.88 -30.02 23.36
C MET A 52 20.67 -30.36 22.47
N ALA A 53 19.66 -31.02 23.04
CA ALA A 53 18.44 -31.36 22.30
C ALA A 53 17.58 -30.11 21.97
N GLN A 54 17.56 -29.15 22.88
CA GLN A 54 16.93 -27.84 22.62
C GLN A 54 17.58 -27.14 21.43
N ASP A 55 18.92 -27.07 21.41
CA ASP A 55 19.66 -26.46 20.32
C ASP A 55 19.44 -27.20 18.99
N GLN A 56 19.44 -28.52 18.98
CA GLN A 56 19.14 -29.32 17.79
C GLN A 56 17.72 -29.06 17.26
N LEU A 57 16.72 -29.03 18.15
CA LEU A 57 15.33 -28.78 17.77
C LEU A 57 15.18 -27.38 17.16
N VAL A 58 15.79 -26.36 17.77
CA VAL A 58 15.78 -25.00 17.24
C VAL A 58 16.45 -24.95 15.86
N GLN A 59 17.58 -25.63 15.67
CA GLN A 59 18.25 -25.70 14.37
C GLN A 59 17.41 -26.44 13.31
N ILE A 60 16.68 -27.48 13.66
CA ILE A 60 15.76 -28.19 12.74
C ILE A 60 14.68 -27.21 12.24
N ILE A 61 14.08 -26.42 13.14
CA ILE A 61 13.03 -25.47 12.78
C ILE A 61 13.61 -24.31 11.98
N GLU A 62 14.81 -23.82 12.35
CA GLU A 62 15.50 -22.72 11.67
C GLU A 62 15.84 -23.06 10.21
N ARG A 63 16.05 -24.35 9.88
CA ARG A 63 16.38 -24.79 8.51
C ARG A 63 15.20 -24.78 7.55
N SER A 64 13.94 -24.82 8.04
CA SER A 64 12.76 -24.98 7.19
C SER A 64 11.74 -23.89 7.39
N TYR A 65 11.49 -23.11 6.31
CA TYR A 65 10.44 -22.10 6.27
C TYR A 65 9.05 -22.69 6.56
N THR A 66 8.76 -23.85 5.95
CA THR A 66 7.48 -24.52 6.15
C THR A 66 7.26 -24.87 7.60
N PHE A 67 8.29 -25.37 8.28
CA PHE A 67 8.20 -25.69 9.71
C PHE A 67 7.93 -24.43 10.55
N PHE A 68 8.73 -23.38 10.34
CA PHE A 68 8.60 -22.14 11.10
C PHE A 68 7.23 -21.48 10.87
N SER A 69 6.74 -21.46 9.65
CA SER A 69 5.42 -20.88 9.31
C SER A 69 4.27 -21.65 9.97
N GLN A 70 4.36 -22.99 10.04
CA GLN A 70 3.38 -23.82 10.75
C GLN A 70 3.44 -23.61 12.27
N LEU A 71 4.64 -23.48 12.85
CA LEU A 71 4.80 -23.12 14.25
C LEU A 71 4.11 -21.79 14.59
N VAL A 72 4.36 -20.74 13.80
CA VAL A 72 3.73 -19.43 14.00
C VAL A 72 2.20 -19.53 13.85
N SER A 73 1.73 -20.24 12.84
CA SER A 73 0.28 -20.44 12.63
C SER A 73 -0.37 -21.19 13.79
N PHE A 74 0.33 -22.17 14.34
CA PHE A 74 -0.13 -22.92 15.51
C PHE A 74 -0.22 -22.01 16.74
N VAL A 75 0.80 -21.19 17.01
CA VAL A 75 0.81 -20.20 18.11
C VAL A 75 -0.39 -19.24 17.99
N LEU A 76 -0.71 -18.78 16.79
CA LEU A 76 -1.85 -17.89 16.55
C LEU A 76 -3.21 -18.58 16.77
N SER A 77 -3.29 -19.89 16.55
CA SER A 77 -4.53 -20.68 16.74
C SER A 77 -4.82 -21.00 18.21
N MET A 78 -3.82 -20.94 19.08
CA MET A 78 -3.95 -21.27 20.50
C MET A 78 -4.59 -20.12 21.29
N LYS A 79 -5.36 -20.45 22.34
CA LYS A 79 -5.90 -19.44 23.27
C LYS A 79 -4.79 -18.85 24.12
N SER A 80 -4.78 -17.53 24.25
CA SER A 80 -3.70 -16.77 24.91
C SER A 80 -3.38 -17.16 26.35
N ASP A 81 -4.35 -17.72 27.08
CA ASP A 81 -4.22 -18.04 28.53
C ASP A 81 -3.64 -19.43 28.83
N GLN A 82 -3.31 -20.21 27.81
CA GLN A 82 -2.74 -21.56 28.04
C GLN A 82 -1.25 -21.46 28.36
N ARG A 83 -0.78 -22.14 29.41
CA ARG A 83 0.65 -22.19 29.79
C ARG A 83 1.54 -22.71 28.67
N GLU A 84 1.02 -23.60 27.85
CA GLU A 84 1.72 -24.16 26.69
C GLU A 84 2.09 -23.11 25.65
N VAL A 85 1.22 -22.12 25.40
CA VAL A 85 1.47 -21.03 24.42
C VAL A 85 2.78 -20.31 24.71
N LYS A 86 3.09 -20.10 25.99
CA LYS A 86 4.34 -19.45 26.40
C LYS A 86 5.58 -20.26 25.96
N ILE A 87 5.51 -21.58 26.00
CA ILE A 87 6.61 -22.48 25.56
C ILE A 87 6.84 -22.25 24.04
N PHE A 88 5.78 -22.30 23.26
CA PHE A 88 5.86 -22.10 21.81
C PHE A 88 6.41 -20.71 21.44
N ARG A 89 5.99 -19.66 22.15
CA ARG A 89 6.51 -18.31 21.97
C ARG A 89 8.00 -18.21 22.34
N THR A 90 8.41 -18.86 23.41
CA THR A 90 9.81 -18.91 23.83
C THR A 90 10.67 -19.57 22.75
N VAL A 91 10.25 -20.72 22.22
CA VAL A 91 10.94 -21.40 21.11
C VAL A 91 11.02 -20.51 19.88
N THR A 92 9.90 -19.88 19.50
CA THR A 92 9.86 -18.95 18.35
C THR A 92 10.83 -17.79 18.53
N LEU A 93 10.88 -17.19 19.73
CA LEU A 93 11.80 -16.09 20.03
C LEU A 93 13.27 -16.53 19.99
N GLU A 94 13.58 -17.73 20.48
CA GLU A 94 14.93 -18.27 20.46
C GLU A 94 15.43 -18.49 19.03
N ILE A 95 14.57 -19.03 18.16
CA ILE A 95 14.86 -19.17 16.72
C ILE A 95 15.15 -17.80 16.11
N LEU A 96 14.29 -16.83 16.34
CA LEU A 96 14.42 -15.49 15.77
C LEU A 96 15.70 -14.75 16.24
N ARG A 97 16.06 -14.90 17.53
CA ARG A 97 17.26 -14.26 18.12
C ARG A 97 18.56 -14.80 17.56
N ARG A 98 18.60 -15.98 16.95
CA ARG A 98 19.77 -16.50 16.23
C ARG A 98 20.11 -15.70 14.98
N GLY A 99 19.12 -15.02 14.41
CA GLY A 99 19.33 -14.03 13.34
C GLY A 99 19.55 -14.61 11.94
N LYS A 100 19.34 -15.90 11.69
CA LYS A 100 19.62 -16.55 10.38
C LYS A 100 18.40 -16.89 9.57
N CYS A 101 17.20 -16.77 10.15
CA CYS A 101 15.95 -17.24 9.56
C CYS A 101 15.68 -16.63 8.17
N ILE A 102 15.71 -15.31 8.03
CA ILE A 102 15.39 -14.64 6.76
C ILE A 102 16.34 -15.09 5.66
N TYR A 103 17.64 -15.17 5.96
CA TYR A 103 18.64 -15.60 4.99
C TYR A 103 18.41 -17.04 4.53
N GLN A 104 18.17 -17.97 5.48
CA GLN A 104 17.97 -19.37 5.17
C GLN A 104 16.67 -19.59 4.39
N TYR A 105 15.57 -18.98 4.81
CA TYR A 105 14.26 -19.18 4.18
C TYR A 105 14.22 -18.62 2.76
N ILE A 106 14.87 -17.49 2.47
CA ILE A 106 14.95 -16.97 1.09
C ILE A 106 15.73 -17.92 0.18
N ARG A 107 16.74 -18.62 0.73
CA ARG A 107 17.52 -19.59 -0.05
C ARG A 107 16.81 -20.93 -0.23
N GLU A 108 16.08 -21.40 0.77
CA GLU A 108 15.31 -22.65 0.73
C GLU A 108 14.19 -22.57 -0.31
N VAL A 109 13.54 -21.41 -0.38
CA VAL A 109 12.33 -21.22 -1.16
C VAL A 109 12.67 -20.78 -2.59
N GLU A 110 12.31 -21.59 -3.57
CA GLU A 110 12.54 -21.30 -5.00
C GLU A 110 11.40 -20.48 -5.63
N SER A 111 10.16 -20.73 -5.21
CA SER A 111 8.97 -20.08 -5.74
C SER A 111 8.87 -18.61 -5.32
N GLN A 112 8.59 -17.72 -6.27
CA GLN A 112 8.38 -16.29 -5.99
C GLN A 112 7.19 -16.03 -5.03
N LEU A 113 6.14 -16.86 -5.10
CA LEU A 113 4.98 -16.80 -4.19
C LEU A 113 5.38 -17.08 -2.75
N GLU A 114 6.15 -18.15 -2.53
CA GLU A 114 6.61 -18.51 -1.20
C GLU A 114 7.60 -17.49 -0.64
N ARG A 115 8.47 -16.92 -1.49
CA ARG A 115 9.35 -15.80 -1.09
C ARG A 115 8.55 -14.58 -0.62
N SER A 116 7.45 -14.25 -1.32
CA SER A 116 6.53 -13.21 -0.86
C SER A 116 5.86 -13.57 0.47
N SER A 117 5.61 -14.85 0.72
CA SER A 117 5.09 -15.34 1.99
C SER A 117 6.10 -15.20 3.13
N VAL A 118 7.40 -15.39 2.87
CA VAL A 118 8.47 -15.09 3.85
C VAL A 118 8.44 -13.61 4.22
N VAL A 119 8.37 -12.71 3.22
CA VAL A 119 8.28 -11.25 3.47
C VAL A 119 7.05 -10.94 4.34
N SER A 120 5.89 -11.45 3.97
CA SER A 120 4.65 -11.18 4.70
C SER A 120 4.62 -11.77 6.11
N LEU A 121 5.35 -12.85 6.36
CA LEU A 121 5.47 -13.44 7.69
C LEU A 121 6.27 -12.54 8.63
N PHE A 122 7.44 -12.07 8.21
CA PHE A 122 8.34 -11.27 9.06
C PHE A 122 7.92 -9.79 9.16
N PHE A 123 7.44 -9.20 8.08
CA PHE A 123 7.10 -7.77 8.01
C PHE A 123 5.58 -7.50 7.98
N GLY A 124 4.76 -8.55 8.02
CA GLY A 124 3.33 -8.45 8.26
C GLY A 124 2.99 -8.50 9.76
N SER A 125 1.70 -8.50 10.05
CA SER A 125 1.22 -8.54 11.44
C SER A 125 1.30 -9.93 12.11
N LYS A 126 1.41 -11.01 11.34
CA LYS A 126 1.26 -12.39 11.86
C LYS A 126 2.30 -12.74 12.92
N LEU A 127 3.58 -12.58 12.60
CA LEU A 127 4.66 -12.96 13.50
C LEU A 127 4.70 -12.07 14.75
N PHE A 128 4.56 -10.76 14.59
CA PHE A 128 4.50 -9.84 15.73
C PHE A 128 3.28 -10.12 16.61
N ASN A 129 2.09 -10.36 16.05
CA ASN A 129 0.89 -10.68 16.81
C ASN A 129 1.01 -12.00 17.58
N ALA A 130 1.76 -12.98 17.07
CA ALA A 130 2.05 -14.20 17.80
C ALA A 130 2.90 -13.96 19.06
N LEU A 131 3.72 -12.91 19.05
CA LEU A 131 4.74 -12.61 20.06
C LEU A 131 4.45 -11.39 20.93
N VAL A 132 3.42 -10.59 20.61
CA VAL A 132 3.12 -9.29 21.24
C VAL A 132 2.97 -9.31 22.76
N SER A 133 2.63 -10.47 23.35
CA SER A 133 2.54 -10.63 24.82
C SER A 133 3.89 -10.80 25.49
N GLU A 134 4.94 -11.17 24.75
CA GLU A 134 6.26 -11.49 25.27
C GLU A 134 7.31 -10.42 24.95
N ILE A 135 7.12 -9.67 23.86
CA ILE A 135 8.08 -8.67 23.37
C ILE A 135 7.41 -7.38 22.97
N SER A 136 8.12 -6.28 23.14
CA SER A 136 7.75 -4.95 22.64
C SER A 136 8.10 -4.78 21.14
N ILE A 137 7.54 -3.76 20.51
CA ILE A 137 7.88 -3.42 19.12
C ILE A 137 9.38 -3.08 18.98
N LEU A 138 10.00 -2.46 19.94
CA LEU A 138 11.42 -2.12 19.93
C LEU A 138 12.29 -3.39 19.96
N GLU A 139 11.95 -4.35 20.81
CA GLU A 139 12.65 -5.64 20.84
C GLU A 139 12.46 -6.42 19.53
N TYR A 140 11.28 -6.34 18.92
CA TYR A 140 11.05 -6.95 17.62
C TYR A 140 11.90 -6.33 16.53
N LEU A 141 12.06 -4.99 16.52
CA LEU A 141 12.95 -4.30 15.58
C LEU A 141 14.42 -4.67 15.79
N GLU A 142 14.88 -4.87 17.03
CA GLU A 142 16.23 -5.35 17.31
C GLU A 142 16.44 -6.80 16.79
N ILE A 143 15.44 -7.67 16.92
CA ILE A 143 15.49 -9.01 16.33
C ILE A 143 15.61 -8.92 14.80
N LEU A 144 14.79 -8.10 14.14
CA LEU A 144 14.85 -7.89 12.70
C LEU A 144 16.20 -7.29 12.26
N LYS A 145 16.75 -6.39 13.06
CA LYS A 145 18.09 -5.84 12.82
C LYS A 145 19.18 -6.93 12.82
N ILE A 146 19.16 -7.84 13.80
CA ILE A 146 20.07 -8.99 13.85
C ILE A 146 19.94 -9.86 12.60
N GLN A 147 18.73 -10.11 12.12
CA GLN A 147 18.49 -10.82 10.87
C GLN A 147 19.12 -10.12 9.67
N TRP A 148 18.99 -8.79 9.58
CA TRP A 148 19.61 -7.98 8.53
C TRP A 148 21.13 -7.92 8.63
N GLU A 149 21.70 -7.89 9.83
CA GLU A 149 23.15 -7.96 10.01
C GLU A 149 23.75 -9.24 9.44
N ASN A 150 23.06 -10.36 9.61
CA ASN A 150 23.46 -11.62 9.00
C ASN A 150 23.25 -11.63 7.48
N LEU A 151 22.16 -11.02 6.97
CA LEU A 151 21.97 -10.83 5.55
C LEU A 151 23.13 -10.03 4.92
N PHE A 152 23.59 -8.96 5.56
CA PHE A 152 24.73 -8.17 5.08
C PHE A 152 26.07 -8.94 5.09
N LYS A 153 26.22 -9.94 5.95
CA LYS A 153 27.41 -10.79 6.01
C LYS A 153 27.41 -11.90 4.96
N GLU A 154 26.25 -12.52 4.74
CA GLU A 154 26.14 -13.77 4.00
C GLU A 154 25.59 -13.61 2.57
N SER A 155 24.87 -12.52 2.29
CA SER A 155 24.17 -12.34 1.01
C SER A 155 24.94 -11.45 0.04
N SER A 156 24.88 -11.81 -1.25
CA SER A 156 25.40 -10.98 -2.35
C SER A 156 24.42 -9.92 -2.85
N PHE A 157 23.18 -9.89 -2.37
CA PHE A 157 22.10 -8.97 -2.78
C PHE A 157 21.83 -8.90 -4.29
N GLN A 158 22.01 -10.00 -5.02
CA GLN A 158 21.73 -10.05 -6.45
C GLN A 158 20.24 -10.22 -6.78
N ASP A 159 19.46 -10.77 -5.86
CA ASP A 159 18.03 -11.04 -6.06
C ASP A 159 17.20 -9.79 -5.73
N PRO A 160 16.23 -9.41 -6.59
CA PRO A 160 15.32 -8.28 -6.35
C PRO A 160 14.50 -8.38 -5.05
N ILE A 161 14.31 -9.58 -4.50
CA ILE A 161 13.56 -9.82 -3.26
C ILE A 161 14.10 -9.01 -2.08
N TYR A 162 15.42 -8.78 -2.02
CA TYR A 162 16.04 -8.02 -0.94
C TYR A 162 15.60 -6.55 -0.93
N GLY A 163 15.31 -5.98 -2.10
CA GLY A 163 14.71 -4.65 -2.21
C GLY A 163 13.32 -4.60 -1.57
N ASN A 164 12.50 -5.61 -1.84
CA ASN A 164 11.16 -5.74 -1.24
C ASN A 164 11.23 -5.94 0.28
N LEU A 165 12.16 -6.79 0.76
CA LEU A 165 12.40 -6.99 2.19
C LEU A 165 12.75 -5.67 2.89
N LEU A 166 13.66 -4.89 2.30
CA LEU A 166 14.10 -3.62 2.87
C LEU A 166 12.95 -2.60 2.93
N VAL A 167 12.18 -2.48 1.86
CA VAL A 167 10.99 -1.62 1.82
C VAL A 167 9.98 -2.05 2.88
N SER A 168 9.73 -3.36 3.00
CA SER A 168 8.78 -3.90 3.97
C SER A 168 9.23 -3.65 5.41
N MET A 169 10.53 -3.75 5.70
CA MET A 169 11.09 -3.38 7.01
C MET A 169 10.87 -1.89 7.33
N ILE A 170 11.16 -1.00 6.37
CA ILE A 170 11.00 0.44 6.59
C ILE A 170 9.54 0.82 6.84
N ILE A 171 8.61 0.19 6.12
CA ILE A 171 7.17 0.45 6.25
C ILE A 171 6.61 -0.08 7.56
N LEU A 172 7.21 -1.10 8.16
CA LEU A 172 6.73 -1.72 9.41
C LEU A 172 6.52 -0.67 10.52
N HIS A 173 7.46 0.27 10.66
CA HIS A 173 7.33 1.40 11.59
C HIS A 173 7.99 2.65 10.99
N PRO A 174 7.22 3.53 10.31
CA PRO A 174 7.75 4.62 9.50
C PRO A 174 8.65 5.64 10.23
N THR A 175 8.56 5.74 11.55
CA THR A 175 9.38 6.68 12.33
C THR A 175 10.66 6.04 12.87
N LEU A 176 10.63 4.78 13.31
CA LEU A 176 11.76 4.11 13.94
C LEU A 176 12.61 3.33 12.92
N CYS A 177 11.98 2.67 11.95
CA CYS A 177 12.69 1.81 11.03
C CYS A 177 13.69 2.53 10.12
N PRO A 178 13.46 3.76 9.63
CA PRO A 178 14.47 4.47 8.86
C PRO A 178 15.79 4.68 9.62
N ASP A 179 15.73 4.99 10.92
CA ASP A 179 16.91 5.13 11.75
C ASP A 179 17.61 3.77 11.96
N VAL A 180 16.88 2.72 12.26
CA VAL A 180 17.42 1.36 12.38
C VAL A 180 18.07 0.92 11.06
N VAL A 181 17.41 1.14 9.92
CA VAL A 181 17.90 0.72 8.60
C VAL A 181 19.10 1.56 8.17
N PHE A 182 18.97 2.88 8.10
CA PHE A 182 20.01 3.73 7.55
C PHE A 182 21.08 4.04 8.59
N GLY A 183 20.70 4.41 9.82
CA GLY A 183 21.63 4.78 10.88
C GLY A 183 22.39 3.59 11.46
N GLN A 184 21.71 2.46 11.71
CA GLN A 184 22.32 1.35 12.44
C GLN A 184 22.72 0.15 11.57
N LEU A 185 22.19 0.01 10.34
CA LEU A 185 22.54 -1.10 9.45
C LEU A 185 23.39 -0.65 8.26
N VAL A 186 22.98 0.40 7.52
CA VAL A 186 23.61 0.80 6.26
C VAL A 186 24.82 1.68 6.48
N PHE A 187 24.72 2.77 7.25
CA PHE A 187 25.78 3.76 7.44
C PHE A 187 26.70 3.40 8.63
N VAL A 188 27.12 2.16 8.72
CA VAL A 188 28.03 1.67 9.77
C VAL A 188 29.45 1.58 9.25
N ASP A 189 29.62 0.96 8.08
CA ASP A 189 30.90 0.72 7.42
C ASP A 189 30.76 0.62 5.89
N ASP A 190 31.89 0.66 5.19
CA ASP A 190 31.93 0.58 3.72
C ASP A 190 31.37 -0.73 3.17
N ASN A 191 31.54 -1.84 3.88
CA ASN A 191 31.05 -3.14 3.40
C ASN A 191 29.54 -3.17 3.37
N ARG A 192 28.89 -2.71 4.44
CA ARG A 192 27.44 -2.62 4.54
C ARG A 192 26.86 -1.64 3.53
N TYR A 193 27.49 -0.48 3.39
CA TYR A 193 27.08 0.49 2.39
C TYR A 193 27.24 -0.05 0.95
N ASN A 194 28.33 -0.77 0.65
CA ASN A 194 28.51 -1.42 -0.65
C ASN A 194 27.44 -2.49 -0.90
N GLY A 195 27.11 -3.29 0.10
CA GLY A 195 25.98 -4.24 0.03
C GLY A 195 24.66 -3.54 -0.27
N PHE A 196 24.40 -2.42 0.40
CA PHE A 196 23.22 -1.61 0.15
C PHE A 196 23.17 -1.05 -1.28
N LYS A 197 24.29 -0.56 -1.84
CA LYS A 197 24.36 -0.13 -3.25
C LYS A 197 23.98 -1.25 -4.22
N VAL A 198 24.48 -2.45 -3.98
CA VAL A 198 24.15 -3.63 -4.82
C VAL A 198 22.67 -3.97 -4.69
N LEU A 199 22.13 -3.97 -3.46
CA LEU A 199 20.72 -4.21 -3.20
C LEU A 199 19.85 -3.21 -3.96
N VAL A 200 20.12 -1.91 -3.84
CA VAL A 200 19.30 -0.88 -4.52
C VAL A 200 19.39 -1.02 -6.04
N LYS A 201 20.58 -1.31 -6.58
CA LYS A 201 20.80 -1.50 -8.02
C LYS A 201 19.96 -2.65 -8.59
N ASN A 202 19.83 -3.76 -7.84
CA ASN A 202 19.14 -4.96 -8.26
C ASN A 202 17.65 -4.99 -7.86
N ALA A 203 17.21 -4.07 -7.02
CA ALA A 203 15.81 -3.94 -6.62
C ALA A 203 14.91 -3.59 -7.81
N THR A 204 13.61 -3.92 -7.72
CA THR A 204 12.64 -3.51 -8.74
C THR A 204 12.58 -1.99 -8.86
N PRO A 205 12.23 -1.42 -10.03
CA PRO A 205 12.15 0.04 -10.20
C PRO A 205 11.24 0.73 -9.18
N LEU A 206 10.20 0.05 -8.73
CA LEU A 206 9.29 0.55 -7.71
C LEU A 206 9.95 0.57 -6.32
N ASP A 207 10.62 -0.53 -5.95
CA ASP A 207 11.33 -0.61 -4.67
C ASP A 207 12.51 0.34 -4.64
N GLN A 208 13.24 0.54 -5.76
CA GLN A 208 14.28 1.57 -5.88
C GLN A 208 13.74 2.96 -5.52
N ARG A 209 12.59 3.35 -6.11
CA ARG A 209 11.96 4.64 -5.82
C ARG A 209 11.59 4.78 -4.34
N ARG A 210 11.00 3.73 -3.75
CA ARG A 210 10.61 3.71 -2.34
C ARG A 210 11.84 3.81 -1.42
N ILE A 211 12.86 2.99 -1.66
CA ILE A 211 14.10 3.01 -0.86
C ILE A 211 14.76 4.39 -0.93
N LEU A 212 14.93 4.94 -2.13
CA LEU A 212 15.56 6.25 -2.31
C LEU A 212 14.74 7.38 -1.68
N ARG A 213 13.43 7.30 -1.74
CA ARG A 213 12.56 8.28 -1.06
C ARG A 213 12.72 8.21 0.46
N PHE A 214 12.69 7.01 1.04
CA PHE A 214 12.91 6.84 2.49
C PHE A 214 14.34 7.28 2.90
N LEU A 215 15.34 7.00 2.08
CA LEU A 215 16.70 7.47 2.29
C LEU A 215 16.78 9.00 2.30
N LEU A 216 16.15 9.67 1.33
CA LEU A 216 16.10 11.14 1.28
C LEU A 216 15.39 11.74 2.49
N LEU A 217 14.31 11.11 2.96
CA LEU A 217 13.61 11.54 4.18
C LEU A 217 14.46 11.37 5.44
N TYR A 218 15.20 10.26 5.53
CA TYR A 218 16.17 10.07 6.60
C TYR A 218 17.26 11.14 6.56
N LEU A 219 17.91 11.32 5.40
CA LEU A 219 18.97 12.30 5.22
C LEU A 219 18.51 13.75 5.42
N GLN A 220 17.25 14.07 5.16
CA GLN A 220 16.69 15.39 5.42
C GLN A 220 16.85 15.83 6.89
N LEU A 221 16.79 14.88 7.83
CA LEU A 221 16.95 15.14 9.26
C LEU A 221 18.42 15.26 9.68
N HIS A 222 19.33 14.70 8.88
CA HIS A 222 20.74 14.57 9.20
C HIS A 222 21.66 15.46 8.34
N THR A 223 21.14 16.14 7.32
CA THR A 223 21.95 16.95 6.39
C THR A 223 22.10 18.38 6.88
N ASN A 224 23.35 18.84 6.97
CA ASN A 224 23.71 20.21 7.31
C ASN A 224 24.88 20.71 6.45
N PHE A 225 25.33 21.96 6.65
CA PHE A 225 26.46 22.55 5.92
C PHE A 225 27.82 21.91 6.26
N SER A 226 27.94 21.14 7.33
CA SER A 226 29.19 20.47 7.69
C SER A 226 29.35 19.11 7.00
N ASN A 227 28.26 18.38 6.74
CA ASN A 227 28.28 17.01 6.23
C ASN A 227 27.76 16.81 4.79
N TYR A 228 27.33 17.87 4.09
CA TYR A 228 26.73 17.76 2.74
C TYR A 228 27.63 17.04 1.73
N ARG A 229 28.96 17.10 1.88
CA ARG A 229 29.92 16.37 1.03
C ARG A 229 29.86 14.87 1.25
N SER A 230 29.70 14.43 2.51
CA SER A 230 29.46 13.01 2.84
C SER A 230 28.12 12.53 2.31
N VAL A 231 27.06 13.37 2.40
CA VAL A 231 25.75 13.10 1.80
C VAL A 231 25.86 12.92 0.28
N TRP A 232 26.60 13.81 -0.39
CA TRP A 232 26.88 13.67 -1.82
C TRP A 232 27.56 12.34 -2.16
N SER A 233 28.66 12.01 -1.44
CA SER A 233 29.43 10.79 -1.65
C SER A 233 28.56 9.51 -1.50
N VAL A 234 27.57 9.55 -0.61
CA VAL A 234 26.60 8.46 -0.43
C VAL A 234 25.55 8.43 -1.54
N LEU A 235 25.07 9.57 -2.00
CA LEU A 235 23.98 9.61 -2.98
C LEU A 235 24.47 9.40 -4.43
N GLU A 236 25.66 9.88 -4.78
CA GLU A 236 26.21 9.83 -6.14
C GLU A 236 26.18 8.45 -6.81
N PRO A 237 26.57 7.33 -6.14
CA PRO A 237 26.59 6.00 -6.77
C PRO A 237 25.20 5.34 -6.88
N LEU A 238 24.13 5.96 -6.39
CA LEU A 238 22.78 5.40 -6.40
C LEU A 238 22.00 5.77 -7.67
N PRO A 239 21.02 4.96 -8.12
CA PRO A 239 20.34 5.14 -9.40
C PRO A 239 19.25 6.22 -9.36
N PHE A 240 19.59 7.48 -9.05
CA PHE A 240 18.63 8.59 -8.93
C PHE A 240 17.90 8.95 -10.23
N GLN A 241 18.55 8.80 -11.37
CA GLN A 241 18.06 9.32 -12.65
C GLN A 241 16.68 8.82 -13.06
N LYS A 242 16.33 7.57 -12.68
CA LYS A 242 15.04 6.94 -13.01
C LYS A 242 14.07 6.91 -11.82
N ALA A 243 14.58 7.08 -10.63
CA ALA A 243 13.87 6.77 -9.39
C ALA A 243 13.30 8.01 -8.69
N VAL A 244 13.88 9.20 -8.91
CA VAL A 244 13.43 10.44 -8.27
C VAL A 244 12.63 11.30 -9.25
N ASP A 245 11.49 11.77 -8.83
CA ASP A 245 10.60 12.67 -9.54
C ASP A 245 10.54 14.06 -8.90
N LEU A 246 9.86 15.00 -9.56
CA LEU A 246 9.73 16.37 -9.09
C LEU A 246 9.01 16.46 -7.74
N ASP A 247 7.97 15.66 -7.54
CA ASP A 247 7.20 15.70 -6.30
C ASP A 247 8.05 15.23 -5.09
N THR A 248 8.93 14.25 -5.30
CA THR A 248 9.91 13.85 -4.30
C THR A 248 10.84 15.02 -3.95
N VAL A 249 11.37 15.75 -4.95
CA VAL A 249 12.26 16.90 -4.70
C VAL A 249 11.52 18.02 -3.97
N LEU A 250 10.30 18.35 -4.38
CA LEU A 250 9.47 19.37 -3.73
C LEU A 250 9.01 18.99 -2.33
N SER A 251 8.97 17.69 -2.00
CA SER A 251 8.63 17.24 -0.64
C SER A 251 9.79 17.41 0.36
N LEU A 252 11.03 17.62 -0.11
CA LEU A 252 12.19 17.84 0.74
C LEU A 252 12.15 19.24 1.34
N ARG A 253 12.33 19.34 2.65
CA ARG A 253 12.37 20.63 3.36
C ARG A 253 13.79 21.20 3.48
N SER A 254 14.83 20.39 3.26
CA SER A 254 16.23 20.80 3.31
C SER A 254 16.67 21.31 1.95
N ASP A 255 16.99 22.60 1.88
CA ASP A 255 17.48 23.28 0.68
C ASP A 255 18.79 22.65 0.20
N ILE A 256 19.66 22.28 1.14
CA ILE A 256 20.93 21.60 0.89
C ILE A 256 20.69 20.28 0.16
N LEU A 257 19.75 19.47 0.68
CA LEU A 257 19.45 18.17 0.10
C LEU A 257 18.75 18.31 -1.26
N GLN A 258 17.89 19.32 -1.43
CA GLN A 258 17.28 19.63 -2.74
C GLN A 258 18.36 19.96 -3.78
N GLU A 259 19.34 20.79 -3.44
CA GLU A 259 20.43 21.12 -4.35
C GLU A 259 21.27 19.88 -4.70
N ILE A 260 21.65 19.06 -3.71
CA ILE A 260 22.39 17.82 -3.93
C ILE A 260 21.65 16.91 -4.91
N VAL A 261 20.37 16.63 -4.65
CA VAL A 261 19.54 15.74 -5.49
C VAL A 261 19.41 16.28 -6.90
N LEU A 262 19.15 17.58 -7.07
CA LEU A 262 19.06 18.20 -8.38
C LEU A 262 20.38 18.15 -9.14
N ARG A 263 21.52 18.36 -8.48
CA ARG A 263 22.85 18.24 -9.11
C ARG A 263 23.17 16.81 -9.55
N LEU A 264 22.69 15.78 -8.86
CA LEU A 264 22.86 14.37 -9.20
C LEU A 264 22.07 13.94 -10.44
N ILE A 265 20.96 14.61 -10.75
CA ILE A 265 20.16 14.32 -11.94
C ILE A 265 20.95 14.76 -13.19
N SER A 266 21.01 13.91 -14.23
CA SER A 266 21.73 14.23 -15.45
C SER A 266 21.08 15.39 -16.23
N ARG A 267 21.88 16.19 -16.93
CA ARG A 267 21.40 17.31 -17.75
C ARG A 267 20.39 16.87 -18.83
N SER A 268 20.56 15.67 -19.39
CA SER A 268 19.63 15.12 -20.38
C SER A 268 18.19 14.97 -19.86
N GLN A 269 18.00 14.99 -18.55
CA GLN A 269 16.67 14.86 -17.92
C GLN A 269 16.10 16.20 -17.43
N ASN A 270 16.78 17.34 -17.65
CA ASN A 270 16.30 18.65 -17.23
C ASN A 270 14.87 18.93 -17.71
N SER A 271 14.52 18.59 -18.95
CA SER A 271 13.18 18.79 -19.50
C SER A 271 12.07 18.06 -18.73
N ARG A 272 12.39 16.88 -18.14
CA ARG A 272 11.45 16.12 -17.33
C ARG A 272 11.06 16.85 -16.03
N PHE A 273 11.94 17.68 -15.50
CA PHE A 273 11.70 18.48 -14.30
C PHE A 273 11.19 19.88 -14.61
N VAL A 274 11.76 20.56 -15.59
CA VAL A 274 11.48 21.97 -15.88
C VAL A 274 10.05 22.20 -16.34
N LEU A 275 9.50 21.40 -17.25
CA LEU A 275 8.13 21.60 -17.73
C LEU A 275 7.07 21.38 -16.64
N PRO A 276 7.10 20.31 -15.83
CA PRO A 276 6.21 20.18 -14.69
C PRO A 276 6.41 21.29 -13.65
N LEU A 277 7.65 21.72 -13.42
CA LEU A 277 7.97 22.80 -12.48
C LEU A 277 7.37 24.13 -12.92
N ILE A 278 7.43 24.46 -14.22
CA ILE A 278 6.77 25.65 -14.79
C ILE A 278 5.24 25.56 -14.59
N ARG A 279 4.64 24.39 -14.73
CA ARG A 279 3.20 24.19 -14.46
C ARG A 279 2.87 24.48 -12.99
N ARG A 280 3.63 23.89 -12.06
CA ARG A 280 3.48 24.15 -10.61
C ARG A 280 3.70 25.64 -10.28
N PHE A 281 4.68 26.28 -10.91
CA PHE A 281 4.92 27.71 -10.78
C PHE A 281 3.71 28.53 -11.23
N ALA A 282 3.00 28.13 -12.29
CA ALA A 282 1.79 28.80 -12.77
C ALA A 282 0.58 28.65 -11.82
N GLU A 283 0.52 27.60 -11.00
CA GLU A 283 -0.60 27.30 -10.11
C GLU A 283 -0.66 28.21 -8.88
N CYS A 284 0.45 28.85 -8.49
CA CYS A 284 0.56 29.76 -7.33
C CYS A 284 0.01 29.18 -6.02
N SER A 285 0.28 27.89 -5.74
CA SER A 285 -0.18 27.25 -4.51
C SER A 285 0.53 27.89 -3.29
N SER A 286 -0.21 28.57 -2.43
CA SER A 286 0.33 29.36 -1.32
C SER A 286 1.25 28.58 -0.36
N CYS A 287 1.03 27.27 -0.21
CA CYS A 287 1.82 26.44 0.71
C CYS A 287 3.20 26.04 0.16
N LEU A 288 3.33 25.85 -1.16
CA LEU A 288 4.53 25.31 -1.81
C LEU A 288 5.23 26.33 -2.70
N ASP A 289 4.68 27.53 -2.86
CA ASP A 289 5.20 28.53 -3.80
C ASP A 289 6.67 28.87 -3.56
N GLY A 290 7.09 29.01 -2.31
CA GLY A 290 8.48 29.28 -1.97
C GLY A 290 9.42 28.17 -2.44
N GLN A 291 9.07 26.93 -2.18
CA GLN A 291 9.87 25.75 -2.57
C GLN A 291 9.90 25.58 -4.09
N VAL A 292 8.77 25.74 -4.77
CA VAL A 292 8.72 25.68 -6.23
C VAL A 292 9.63 26.74 -6.86
N CYS A 293 9.59 27.97 -6.35
CA CYS A 293 10.45 29.06 -6.82
C CYS A 293 11.93 28.78 -6.55
N GLN A 294 12.27 28.25 -5.37
CA GLN A 294 13.64 27.90 -5.01
C GLN A 294 14.21 26.78 -5.87
N VAL A 295 13.47 25.67 -6.02
CA VAL A 295 13.85 24.57 -6.92
C VAL A 295 14.02 25.05 -8.36
N LEU A 296 13.15 25.95 -8.83
CA LEU A 296 13.27 26.54 -10.16
C LEU A 296 14.56 27.38 -10.30
N VAL A 297 14.90 28.17 -9.30
CA VAL A 297 16.15 28.96 -9.29
C VAL A 297 17.38 28.05 -9.26
N ILE A 298 17.38 26.99 -8.47
CA ILE A 298 18.47 25.98 -8.44
C ILE A 298 18.64 25.38 -9.84
N MET A 299 17.53 24.93 -10.48
CA MET A 299 17.58 24.37 -11.82
C MET A 299 18.12 25.39 -12.85
N LEU A 300 17.64 26.62 -12.84
CA LEU A 300 18.06 27.66 -13.78
C LEU A 300 19.52 28.06 -13.63
N ARG A 301 20.02 28.18 -12.39
CA ARG A 301 21.38 28.62 -12.14
C ARG A 301 22.44 27.53 -12.26
N LEU A 302 22.10 26.32 -11.73
CA LEU A 302 23.11 25.28 -11.55
C LEU A 302 23.08 24.19 -12.64
N LYS A 303 21.94 24.02 -13.32
CA LYS A 303 21.75 22.92 -14.28
C LYS A 303 21.58 23.40 -15.73
N MET A 304 21.20 24.65 -15.96
CA MET A 304 20.95 25.18 -17.29
C MET A 304 22.03 26.16 -17.71
N ASP A 305 22.44 26.05 -18.95
CA ASP A 305 23.28 27.05 -19.60
C ASP A 305 22.45 28.26 -20.11
N SER A 306 23.14 29.28 -20.65
CA SER A 306 22.50 30.51 -21.13
C SER A 306 21.47 30.25 -22.24
N ASP A 307 21.74 29.29 -23.13
CA ASP A 307 20.85 29.03 -24.27
C ASP A 307 19.61 28.23 -23.80
N GLU A 308 19.74 27.29 -22.87
CA GLU A 308 18.61 26.63 -22.24
C GLU A 308 17.73 27.59 -21.46
N ARG A 309 18.32 28.56 -20.71
CA ARG A 309 17.56 29.64 -20.04
C ARG A 309 16.81 30.54 -21.03
N LYS A 310 17.43 30.90 -22.15
CA LYS A 310 16.77 31.61 -23.23
C LYS A 310 15.62 30.82 -23.86
N ALA A 311 15.76 29.51 -23.97
CA ALA A 311 14.66 28.65 -24.42
C ALA A 311 13.48 28.66 -23.44
N VAL A 312 13.75 28.62 -22.12
CA VAL A 312 12.71 28.79 -21.09
C VAL A 312 12.05 30.16 -21.16
N SER A 313 12.81 31.25 -21.38
CA SER A 313 12.25 32.60 -21.49
C SER A 313 11.26 32.74 -22.65
N ARG A 314 11.48 32.01 -23.74
CA ARG A 314 10.61 31.99 -24.92
C ARG A 314 9.45 31.01 -24.83
N ASN A 315 9.40 30.18 -23.79
CA ASN A 315 8.34 29.18 -23.62
C ASN A 315 7.01 29.88 -23.29
N SER A 316 5.98 29.62 -24.08
CA SER A 316 4.65 30.24 -23.90
C SER A 316 4.03 29.94 -22.55
N SER A 317 4.22 28.71 -22.02
CA SER A 317 3.72 28.33 -20.69
C SER A 317 4.39 29.14 -19.58
N PHE A 318 5.70 29.37 -19.68
CA PHE A 318 6.44 30.20 -18.73
C PHE A 318 5.99 31.68 -18.82
N MET A 319 5.85 32.23 -20.01
CA MET A 319 5.40 33.61 -20.20
C MET A 319 4.00 33.81 -19.63
N ASN A 320 3.07 32.91 -19.89
CA ASN A 320 1.72 32.94 -19.34
C ASN A 320 1.74 32.83 -17.79
N ALA A 321 2.60 31.97 -17.24
CA ALA A 321 2.77 31.85 -15.81
C ALA A 321 3.27 33.15 -15.18
N VAL A 322 4.29 33.80 -15.77
CA VAL A 322 4.83 35.08 -15.31
C VAL A 322 3.72 36.15 -15.35
N THR A 323 2.98 36.27 -16.45
CA THR A 323 1.90 37.25 -16.57
C THR A 323 0.82 37.06 -15.52
N LYS A 324 0.38 35.80 -15.29
CA LYS A 324 -0.61 35.47 -14.27
C LYS A 324 -0.12 35.82 -12.87
N ARG A 325 1.14 35.51 -12.56
CA ARG A 325 1.73 35.70 -11.23
C ARG A 325 2.03 37.17 -10.92
N LEU A 326 2.36 37.98 -11.92
CA LEU A 326 2.52 39.42 -11.75
C LEU A 326 1.20 40.14 -11.42
N ALA A 327 0.08 39.57 -11.84
CA ALA A 327 -1.26 40.04 -11.49
C ALA A 327 -1.75 39.55 -10.10
N HIS A 328 -0.95 38.77 -9.38
CA HIS A 328 -1.35 38.20 -8.09
C HIS A 328 -1.41 39.26 -6.99
N GLU A 329 -2.34 39.14 -6.06
CA GLU A 329 -2.56 40.12 -4.96
C GLU A 329 -1.36 40.15 -3.99
N ASP A 330 -0.73 39.01 -3.72
CA ASP A 330 0.41 38.89 -2.81
C ASP A 330 1.69 39.49 -3.43
N ALA A 331 2.28 40.45 -2.73
CA ALA A 331 3.53 41.10 -3.13
C ALA A 331 4.71 40.12 -3.22
N ILE A 332 4.75 39.13 -2.29
CA ILE A 332 5.84 38.12 -2.25
C ILE A 332 5.82 37.24 -3.51
N VAL A 333 4.64 36.88 -4.00
CA VAL A 333 4.50 36.12 -5.24
C VAL A 333 5.00 36.93 -6.43
N ARG A 334 4.71 38.26 -6.50
CA ARG A 334 5.20 39.13 -7.54
C ARG A 334 6.72 39.29 -7.50
N GLU A 335 7.30 39.51 -6.29
CA GLU A 335 8.75 39.62 -6.10
C GLU A 335 9.49 38.34 -6.50
N ARG A 336 9.02 37.18 -6.08
CA ARG A 336 9.57 35.89 -6.51
C ARG A 336 9.53 35.74 -8.03
N THR A 337 8.44 36.18 -8.66
CA THR A 337 8.25 36.08 -10.12
C THR A 337 9.23 36.97 -10.86
N MET A 338 9.41 38.19 -10.41
CA MET A 338 10.37 39.14 -11.00
C MET A 338 11.80 38.66 -10.84
N TYR A 339 12.15 38.12 -9.69
CA TYR A 339 13.47 37.54 -9.49
C TYR A 339 13.75 36.35 -10.42
N ILE A 340 12.79 35.43 -10.59
CA ILE A 340 12.92 34.31 -11.52
C ILE A 340 13.04 34.81 -12.98
N ALA A 341 12.26 35.79 -13.37
CA ALA A 341 12.36 36.39 -14.69
C ALA A 341 13.74 37.03 -14.94
N LYS A 342 14.32 37.69 -13.92
CA LYS A 342 15.69 38.22 -13.95
C LYS A 342 16.74 37.12 -14.13
N VAL A 343 16.59 35.98 -13.41
CA VAL A 343 17.48 34.82 -13.54
C VAL A 343 17.37 34.16 -14.92
N VAL A 344 16.18 34.00 -15.46
CA VAL A 344 15.93 33.38 -16.78
C VAL A 344 16.52 34.23 -17.92
N THR A 345 16.51 35.57 -17.76
CA THR A 345 17.03 36.54 -18.77
C THR A 345 18.52 36.86 -18.56
N ASP A 346 19.26 36.13 -17.73
CA ASP A 346 20.66 36.42 -17.41
C ASP A 346 20.91 37.86 -16.92
N GLY A 347 19.95 38.44 -16.19
CA GLY A 347 20.05 39.79 -15.67
C GLY A 347 19.75 40.89 -16.67
N GLN A 348 19.34 40.56 -17.89
CA GLN A 348 18.96 41.59 -18.90
C GLN A 348 17.71 42.39 -18.47
N LEU A 349 16.84 41.74 -17.67
CA LEU A 349 15.69 42.44 -17.10
C LEU A 349 16.16 43.31 -15.93
N GLN A 350 16.08 44.64 -16.09
CA GLN A 350 16.32 45.57 -14.99
C GLN A 350 15.09 45.62 -14.11
N TYR A 351 15.27 45.35 -12.84
CA TYR A 351 14.25 45.37 -11.81
C TYR A 351 14.86 45.85 -10.49
N ASP A 352 14.30 46.95 -9.99
CA ASP A 352 14.78 47.67 -8.82
C ASP A 352 14.18 47.04 -7.54
N SER A 353 14.72 45.94 -7.11
CA SER A 353 14.39 45.29 -5.83
C SER A 353 15.59 44.52 -5.29
N ASP A 354 15.80 44.62 -3.99
CA ASP A 354 16.80 43.85 -3.24
C ASP A 354 16.34 42.40 -2.94
N PHE A 355 15.15 42.01 -3.42
CA PHE A 355 14.62 40.67 -3.21
C PHE A 355 15.44 39.62 -3.94
N PHE A 356 15.82 38.58 -3.23
CA PHE A 356 16.50 37.42 -3.82
C PHE A 356 15.99 36.12 -3.21
N ILE A 357 16.04 35.05 -4.00
CA ILE A 357 15.78 33.71 -3.52
C ILE A 357 17.15 33.07 -3.21
N ALA A 358 17.38 32.81 -1.94
CA ALA A 358 18.62 32.19 -1.49
C ALA A 358 18.68 30.72 -1.99
N ILE A 359 19.84 30.33 -2.48
CA ILE A 359 20.18 28.94 -2.76
C ILE A 359 21.44 28.58 -1.98
N PRO A 360 21.64 27.33 -1.56
CA PRO A 360 22.83 26.94 -0.78
C PRO A 360 24.14 27.14 -1.53
N ASP A 361 24.16 26.95 -2.86
CA ASP A 361 25.33 27.06 -3.76
C ASP A 361 26.54 26.28 -3.24
N LEU A 362 26.39 24.96 -3.10
CA LEU A 362 27.32 24.05 -2.46
C LEU A 362 28.58 23.82 -3.32
N ASP A 363 29.74 23.76 -2.66
CA ASP A 363 31.06 23.44 -3.28
C ASP A 363 31.36 21.94 -3.14
N PHE A 364 31.53 21.23 -4.25
CA PHE A 364 31.85 19.80 -4.32
C PHE A 364 33.28 19.52 -4.78
N SER A 365 34.23 20.46 -4.60
CA SER A 365 35.64 20.28 -5.00
C SER A 365 36.35 19.17 -4.20
N ASP A 366 36.05 19.03 -2.90
CA ASP A 366 36.69 18.08 -2.00
C ASP A 366 35.68 17.08 -1.41
N ILE A 367 35.34 16.03 -2.17
CA ILE A 367 34.43 14.99 -1.73
C ILE A 367 35.16 13.89 -0.97
N PRO A 368 34.80 13.57 0.28
CA PRO A 368 35.48 12.53 1.06
C PRO A 368 35.22 11.14 0.46
N LYS A 369 36.26 10.34 0.37
CA LYS A 369 36.22 8.92 -0.01
C LYS A 369 37.11 8.13 0.95
N PRO A 370 36.56 7.30 1.86
CA PRO A 370 35.13 6.97 2.06
C PRO A 370 34.32 8.12 2.66
N PRO A 371 32.95 8.05 2.58
CA PRO A 371 32.06 8.99 3.26
C PRO A 371 32.26 8.94 4.78
N ASP A 372 32.07 10.06 5.45
CA ASP A 372 32.01 10.06 6.91
C ASP A 372 30.60 9.61 7.35
N TYR A 373 30.46 8.32 7.65
CA TYR A 373 29.20 7.73 8.08
C TYR A 373 28.76 8.21 9.47
N ALA A 374 29.69 8.61 10.34
CA ALA A 374 29.36 9.10 11.67
C ALA A 374 28.54 10.39 11.59
N SER A 375 28.96 11.32 10.73
CA SER A 375 28.25 12.58 10.51
C SER A 375 26.84 12.41 9.92
N LEU A 376 26.55 11.26 9.29
CA LEU A 376 25.22 10.94 8.73
C LEU A 376 24.26 10.29 9.75
N ARG A 377 24.77 9.93 10.93
CA ARG A 377 23.98 9.34 12.03
C ARG A 377 23.68 10.33 13.13
N ASP A 378 24.57 11.32 13.33
CA ASP A 378 24.43 12.29 14.40
C ASP A 378 23.36 13.35 14.03
N ILE A 379 22.36 13.49 14.88
CA ILE A 379 21.42 14.61 14.80
C ILE A 379 22.03 15.74 15.63
N GLU A 380 22.38 16.88 14.99
CA GLU A 380 22.77 18.05 15.75
C GLU A 380 21.61 18.52 16.66
N PRO A 381 21.81 18.60 17.98
CA PRO A 381 20.74 18.92 18.92
C PRO A 381 20.20 20.35 18.80
N SER A 382 20.80 21.19 17.97
CA SER A 382 20.44 22.60 17.82
C SER A 382 19.23 22.90 16.92
N LEU A 383 18.66 21.90 16.24
CA LEU A 383 17.53 22.08 15.32
C LEU A 383 16.27 21.29 15.71
N VAL A 384 16.33 20.49 16.77
CA VAL A 384 15.18 19.71 17.23
C VAL A 384 14.65 20.30 18.51
N ASP A 385 13.78 21.28 18.39
CA ASP A 385 12.80 21.59 19.43
C ASP A 385 12.05 20.30 19.72
N THR A 386 12.33 19.64 20.84
CA THR A 386 11.72 18.37 21.25
C THR A 386 10.18 18.48 21.36
N SER A 387 9.64 19.70 21.46
CA SER A 387 8.21 19.98 21.32
C SER A 387 7.67 19.76 19.91
N LYS A 388 8.53 19.70 18.88
CA LYS A 388 8.16 19.44 17.48
C LYS A 388 8.31 17.97 17.08
N LEU A 389 8.95 17.11 17.89
CA LEU A 389 8.99 15.68 17.65
C LEU A 389 7.59 15.02 17.76
N SER A 390 6.73 15.59 18.63
CA SER A 390 5.30 15.20 18.69
C SER A 390 4.49 15.67 17.48
N SER A 391 5.00 16.59 16.66
CA SER A 391 4.38 17.06 15.42
C SER A 391 4.90 16.36 14.15
N LEU A 392 5.78 15.36 14.26
CA LEU A 392 6.17 14.49 13.14
C LEU A 392 5.06 13.49 12.72
N THR A 393 4.04 13.32 13.57
CA THR A 393 2.83 12.56 13.23
C THR A 393 2.07 13.11 12.00
N PRO A 394 2.00 14.43 11.73
CA PRO A 394 1.41 14.92 10.48
C PRO A 394 2.25 14.62 9.25
N LEU A 395 3.59 14.56 9.36
CA LEU A 395 4.49 14.31 8.22
C LEU A 395 4.37 12.88 7.71
N THR A 396 4.26 11.91 8.62
CA THR A 396 4.01 10.51 8.26
C THR A 396 2.61 10.32 7.67
N GLN A 397 1.62 11.10 8.15
CA GLN A 397 0.29 11.12 7.55
C GLN A 397 0.26 11.86 6.20
N GLU A 398 1.01 12.95 6.03
CA GLU A 398 1.14 13.63 4.74
C GLU A 398 1.97 12.82 3.74
N LEU A 399 2.99 12.07 4.19
CA LEU A 399 3.76 11.17 3.35
C LEU A 399 2.97 9.92 2.92
N ALA A 400 2.08 9.44 3.78
CA ALA A 400 1.08 8.44 3.39
C ALA A 400 0.02 9.02 2.42
N LYS A 401 -0.19 10.34 2.43
CA LYS A 401 -1.09 11.05 1.51
C LYS A 401 -0.43 11.48 0.19
N LEU A 402 0.91 11.54 0.13
CA LEU A 402 1.66 11.74 -1.12
C LEU A 402 1.78 10.39 -1.85
N GLU A 403 0.66 9.74 -2.10
CA GLU A 403 0.57 8.72 -3.12
C GLU A 403 0.90 9.40 -4.44
N ILE A 404 2.04 9.03 -5.03
CA ILE A 404 2.29 9.32 -6.44
C ILE A 404 1.17 8.59 -7.18
N PRO A 405 0.27 9.26 -7.89
CA PRO A 405 -0.60 8.56 -8.80
C PRO A 405 0.33 7.91 -9.81
N GLN A 406 0.63 6.62 -9.65
CA GLN A 406 1.02 5.83 -10.79
C GLN A 406 -0.24 5.83 -11.65
N GLU A 407 -0.24 6.67 -12.68
CA GLU A 407 -1.17 6.52 -13.79
C GLU A 407 -0.90 5.11 -14.32
N LEU A 408 -1.74 4.18 -13.90
CA LEU A 408 -1.82 2.89 -14.56
C LEU A 408 -2.08 3.22 -16.02
N GLU A 409 -1.26 2.69 -16.92
CA GLU A 409 -1.59 2.74 -18.34
C GLU A 409 -3.07 2.36 -18.50
N PRO A 410 -3.85 3.14 -19.24
CA PRO A 410 -5.29 2.93 -19.33
C PRO A 410 -5.56 1.49 -19.81
N ILE A 411 -6.16 0.69 -18.93
CA ILE A 411 -6.51 -0.69 -19.24
C ILE A 411 -7.80 -0.67 -20.06
N VAL A 412 -7.73 -1.15 -21.29
CA VAL A 412 -8.85 -1.15 -22.23
C VAL A 412 -9.56 -2.51 -22.28
N PHE A 413 -8.84 -3.59 -22.06
CA PHE A 413 -9.37 -4.97 -22.16
C PHE A 413 -9.39 -5.67 -20.81
N VAL A 414 -10.47 -6.44 -20.54
CA VAL A 414 -10.62 -7.23 -19.32
C VAL A 414 -9.53 -8.31 -19.21
N LYS A 415 -9.04 -8.81 -20.33
CA LYS A 415 -7.90 -9.75 -20.40
C LYS A 415 -6.63 -9.13 -19.80
N ASP A 416 -6.33 -7.88 -20.13
CA ASP A 416 -5.12 -7.21 -19.65
C ASP A 416 -5.24 -6.85 -18.16
N LEU A 417 -6.46 -6.56 -17.70
CA LEU A 417 -6.77 -6.42 -16.29
C LEU A 417 -6.45 -7.71 -15.51
N LEU A 418 -6.93 -8.86 -16.00
CA LEU A 418 -6.65 -10.16 -15.38
C LEU A 418 -5.14 -10.45 -15.33
N LYS A 419 -4.42 -10.24 -16.43
CA LYS A 419 -2.97 -10.40 -16.44
C LYS A 419 -2.24 -9.53 -15.43
N LYS A 420 -2.73 -8.29 -15.19
CA LYS A 420 -2.16 -7.40 -14.16
C LYS A 420 -2.43 -7.91 -12.74
N PHE A 421 -3.54 -8.59 -12.49
CA PHE A 421 -3.78 -9.29 -11.22
C PHE A 421 -2.91 -10.54 -11.07
N GLU A 422 -2.64 -11.27 -12.15
CA GLU A 422 -1.79 -12.46 -12.17
C GLU A 422 -0.30 -12.10 -12.05
N SER A 423 0.15 -11.04 -12.74
CA SER A 423 1.51 -10.54 -12.66
C SER A 423 1.70 -9.79 -11.34
N GLN A 424 2.09 -10.43 -10.28
CA GLN A 424 2.35 -9.86 -8.94
C GLN A 424 3.28 -8.61 -8.91
N GLU A 425 3.59 -8.03 -10.05
CA GLU A 425 4.37 -6.81 -10.23
C GLU A 425 3.64 -5.54 -9.76
N ASN A 426 2.31 -5.58 -9.66
CA ASN A 426 1.51 -4.42 -9.26
C ASN A 426 1.32 -4.38 -7.75
N LYS A 427 2.16 -3.59 -7.10
CA LYS A 427 2.09 -3.32 -5.66
C LYS A 427 1.04 -2.26 -5.30
N LEU A 428 0.42 -1.61 -6.28
CA LEU A 428 -0.66 -0.65 -6.09
C LEU A 428 -1.98 -1.32 -6.44
N LEU A 429 -2.61 -1.92 -5.45
CA LEU A 429 -3.85 -2.67 -5.62
C LEU A 429 -5.07 -1.76 -5.76
N VAL A 430 -5.12 -0.65 -5.01
CA VAL A 430 -6.26 0.28 -5.04
C VAL A 430 -6.48 0.88 -6.43
N PRO A 431 -5.48 1.43 -7.14
CA PRO A 431 -5.66 1.90 -8.52
C PRO A 431 -6.11 0.81 -9.48
N LEU A 432 -5.65 -0.44 -9.29
CA LEU A 432 -6.07 -1.57 -10.10
C LEU A 432 -7.53 -1.94 -9.84
N LEU A 433 -7.97 -1.93 -8.58
CA LEU A 433 -9.37 -2.11 -8.20
C LEU A 433 -10.27 -0.99 -8.73
N GLN A 434 -9.81 0.26 -8.71
CA GLN A 434 -10.52 1.40 -9.30
C GLN A 434 -10.68 1.24 -10.83
N SER A 435 -9.60 0.82 -11.50
CA SER A 435 -9.65 0.52 -12.93
C SER A 435 -10.59 -0.64 -13.24
N THR A 436 -10.68 -1.64 -12.35
CA THR A 436 -11.66 -2.74 -12.47
C THR A 436 -13.09 -2.21 -12.44
N VAL A 437 -13.42 -1.37 -11.46
CA VAL A 437 -14.77 -0.79 -11.33
C VAL A 437 -15.16 -0.01 -12.59
N SER A 438 -14.29 0.87 -13.05
CA SER A 438 -14.56 1.71 -14.22
C SER A 438 -14.67 0.88 -15.50
N LEU A 439 -13.72 -0.03 -15.75
CA LEU A 439 -13.69 -0.86 -16.95
C LEU A 439 -14.89 -1.81 -17.03
N VAL A 440 -15.20 -2.52 -15.95
CA VAL A 440 -16.33 -3.47 -15.91
C VAL A 440 -17.65 -2.74 -16.15
N ARG A 441 -17.86 -1.56 -15.52
CA ARG A 441 -19.07 -0.77 -15.73
C ARG A 441 -19.19 -0.18 -17.14
N GLN A 442 -18.06 0.26 -17.74
CA GLN A 442 -18.02 0.69 -19.14
C GLN A 442 -18.38 -0.43 -20.10
N LYS A 443 -17.98 -1.67 -19.77
CA LYS A 443 -18.23 -2.85 -20.60
C LYS A 443 -19.55 -3.56 -20.29
N ARG A 444 -20.50 -2.92 -19.63
CA ARG A 444 -21.81 -3.47 -19.32
C ARG A 444 -22.54 -3.96 -20.58
N ASP A 445 -22.37 -3.27 -21.70
CA ASP A 445 -22.98 -3.65 -22.98
C ASP A 445 -22.23 -4.77 -23.72
N PHE A 446 -21.11 -5.25 -23.16
CA PHE A 446 -20.28 -6.34 -23.72
C PHE A 446 -20.15 -7.53 -22.74
N PRO A 447 -21.28 -8.19 -22.38
CA PRO A 447 -21.30 -9.19 -21.32
C PRO A 447 -20.47 -10.44 -21.65
N LEU A 448 -20.23 -10.73 -22.92
CA LEU A 448 -19.43 -11.90 -23.34
C LEU A 448 -17.96 -11.77 -22.91
N GLU A 449 -17.35 -10.59 -23.08
CA GLU A 449 -15.97 -10.36 -22.66
C GLU A 449 -15.84 -10.41 -21.13
N VAL A 450 -16.73 -9.69 -20.42
CA VAL A 450 -16.72 -9.66 -18.96
C VAL A 450 -17.01 -11.06 -18.40
N GLY A 451 -18.01 -11.76 -18.94
CA GLY A 451 -18.43 -13.09 -18.49
C GLY A 451 -17.33 -14.15 -18.60
N PHE A 452 -16.50 -14.08 -19.65
CA PHE A 452 -15.39 -15.02 -19.83
C PHE A 452 -14.33 -14.91 -18.73
N TYR A 453 -13.97 -13.70 -18.34
CA TYR A 453 -12.90 -13.45 -17.37
C TYR A 453 -13.40 -13.26 -15.94
N SER A 454 -14.73 -13.10 -15.71
CA SER A 454 -15.30 -12.72 -14.41
C SER A 454 -15.01 -13.73 -13.30
N SER A 455 -15.07 -15.05 -13.57
CA SER A 455 -14.80 -16.07 -12.54
C SER A 455 -13.38 -16.02 -12.02
N ALA A 456 -12.40 -15.80 -12.91
CA ALA A 456 -11.00 -15.64 -12.54
C ALA A 456 -10.78 -14.31 -11.76
N LEU A 457 -11.37 -13.21 -12.23
CA LEU A 457 -11.32 -11.92 -11.54
C LEU A 457 -11.95 -11.98 -10.15
N LEU A 458 -13.11 -12.63 -9.99
CA LEU A 458 -13.75 -12.82 -8.69
C LEU A 458 -12.85 -13.57 -7.72
N LEU A 459 -12.16 -14.63 -8.20
CA LEU A 459 -11.21 -15.37 -7.38
C LEU A 459 -10.01 -14.51 -6.98
N HIS A 460 -9.35 -13.85 -7.93
CA HIS A 460 -8.18 -13.01 -7.64
C HIS A 460 -8.53 -11.86 -6.69
N ILE A 461 -9.63 -11.12 -6.94
CA ILE A 461 -10.04 -9.99 -6.11
C ILE A 461 -10.43 -10.43 -4.69
N SER A 462 -11.11 -11.58 -4.56
CA SER A 462 -11.50 -12.11 -3.25
C SER A 462 -10.32 -12.54 -2.40
N THR A 463 -9.25 -13.07 -3.03
CA THR A 463 -8.05 -13.59 -2.35
C THR A 463 -6.96 -12.55 -2.15
N LEU A 464 -7.08 -11.34 -2.72
CA LEU A 464 -6.11 -10.26 -2.52
C LEU A 464 -5.88 -9.98 -1.03
N ASN A 465 -4.63 -9.72 -0.68
CA ASN A 465 -4.23 -9.25 0.64
C ASN A 465 -3.75 -7.81 0.57
N ASN A 466 -4.14 -6.98 1.53
CA ASN A 466 -3.64 -5.62 1.66
C ASN A 466 -2.26 -5.61 2.33
N ASN A 467 -1.24 -6.08 1.61
CA ASN A 467 0.13 -6.16 2.13
C ASN A 467 0.81 -4.80 2.28
N THR A 468 0.26 -3.76 1.65
CA THR A 468 0.80 -2.39 1.65
C THR A 468 0.04 -1.44 2.56
N ASP A 469 -0.97 -1.95 3.26
CA ASP A 469 -1.88 -1.18 4.13
C ASP A 469 -2.46 0.06 3.42
N GLU A 470 -2.86 -0.15 2.16
CA GLU A 470 -3.47 0.90 1.35
C GLU A 470 -4.81 1.33 1.96
N LYS A 471 -5.00 2.65 2.10
CA LYS A 471 -6.27 3.20 2.60
C LYS A 471 -7.40 2.88 1.65
N ASN A 472 -8.58 2.60 2.21
CA ASN A 472 -9.80 2.27 1.46
C ASN A 472 -9.68 1.03 0.55
N PHE A 473 -8.67 0.17 0.76
CA PHE A 473 -8.48 -1.05 -0.02
C PHE A 473 -9.71 -1.97 0.03
N GLU A 474 -10.26 -2.19 1.24
CA GLU A 474 -11.44 -3.04 1.40
C GLU A 474 -12.67 -2.46 0.70
N ASP A 475 -12.83 -1.15 0.74
CA ASP A 475 -13.94 -0.45 0.08
C ASP A 475 -13.84 -0.63 -1.45
N TRP A 476 -12.63 -0.49 -2.01
CA TRP A 476 -12.42 -0.71 -3.44
C TRP A 476 -12.52 -2.17 -3.83
N ARG A 477 -12.11 -3.11 -2.95
CA ARG A 477 -12.36 -4.54 -3.15
C ARG A 477 -13.86 -4.83 -3.27
N ILE A 478 -14.66 -4.34 -2.32
CA ILE A 478 -16.11 -4.49 -2.34
C ILE A 478 -16.71 -3.89 -3.62
N ASN A 479 -16.29 -2.66 -3.99
CA ASN A 479 -16.77 -2.02 -5.21
C ASN A 479 -16.44 -2.80 -6.48
N ALA A 480 -15.25 -3.37 -6.58
CA ALA A 480 -14.83 -4.19 -7.72
C ALA A 480 -15.69 -5.47 -7.82
N LEU A 481 -15.90 -6.16 -6.70
CA LEU A 481 -16.78 -7.34 -6.65
C LEU A 481 -18.23 -6.97 -7.01
N VAL A 482 -18.77 -5.87 -6.47
CA VAL A 482 -20.11 -5.37 -6.80
C VAL A 482 -20.23 -5.07 -8.27
N SER A 483 -19.25 -4.38 -8.89
CA SER A 483 -19.30 -4.06 -10.32
C SER A 483 -19.37 -5.31 -11.20
N LEU A 484 -18.62 -6.37 -10.86
CA LEU A 484 -18.67 -7.65 -11.56
C LEU A 484 -20.03 -8.33 -11.40
N LEU A 485 -20.60 -8.36 -10.19
CA LEU A 485 -21.89 -9.00 -9.93
C LEU A 485 -23.07 -8.22 -10.54
N VAL A 486 -22.99 -6.90 -10.64
CA VAL A 486 -24.03 -6.08 -11.28
C VAL A 486 -24.05 -6.28 -12.79
N VAL A 487 -22.88 -6.42 -13.41
CA VAL A 487 -22.78 -6.68 -14.86
C VAL A 487 -23.08 -8.14 -15.19
N MET A 488 -22.67 -9.07 -14.32
CA MET A 488 -22.84 -10.52 -14.49
C MET A 488 -23.46 -11.16 -13.24
N PRO A 489 -24.80 -10.97 -12.99
CA PRO A 489 -25.45 -11.46 -11.78
C PRO A 489 -25.36 -12.97 -11.57
N GLU A 490 -25.33 -13.75 -12.66
CA GLU A 490 -25.23 -15.20 -12.61
C GLU A 490 -23.92 -15.68 -11.94
N LYS A 491 -22.87 -14.85 -11.97
CA LYS A 491 -21.56 -15.16 -11.38
C LYS A 491 -21.53 -15.07 -9.86
N VAL A 492 -22.64 -14.70 -9.22
CA VAL A 492 -22.76 -14.74 -7.76
C VAL A 492 -22.55 -16.16 -7.22
N GLN A 493 -22.90 -17.20 -7.99
CA GLN A 493 -22.67 -18.59 -7.59
C GLN A 493 -21.19 -18.91 -7.48
N ASP A 494 -20.35 -18.39 -8.40
CA ASP A 494 -18.89 -18.58 -8.34
C ASP A 494 -18.33 -17.88 -7.08
N LEU A 495 -18.81 -16.67 -6.78
CA LEU A 495 -18.40 -15.94 -5.59
C LEU A 495 -18.82 -16.64 -4.29
N GLN A 496 -20.02 -17.25 -4.25
CA GLN A 496 -20.50 -18.04 -3.12
C GLN A 496 -19.67 -19.33 -2.93
N ARG A 497 -19.27 -19.99 -4.02
CA ARG A 497 -18.33 -21.13 -3.93
C ARG A 497 -16.98 -20.71 -3.34
N ILE A 498 -16.46 -19.56 -3.76
CA ILE A 498 -15.21 -18.99 -3.19
C ILE A 498 -15.40 -18.72 -1.69
N LEU A 499 -16.53 -18.14 -1.28
CA LEU A 499 -16.85 -17.85 0.10
C LEU A 499 -16.83 -19.10 0.99
N PHE A 500 -17.42 -20.20 0.51
CA PHE A 500 -17.59 -21.42 1.32
C PHE A 500 -16.42 -22.41 1.23
N ASN A 501 -15.73 -22.49 0.09
CA ASN A 501 -14.73 -23.52 -0.16
C ASN A 501 -13.29 -23.02 -0.12
N SER A 502 -13.05 -21.70 -0.13
CA SER A 502 -11.70 -21.14 -0.14
C SER A 502 -11.19 -20.85 1.26
N GLU A 503 -9.86 -20.91 1.43
CA GLU A 503 -9.16 -20.45 2.63
C GLU A 503 -9.09 -18.92 2.70
N LEU A 504 -10.25 -18.28 2.85
CA LEU A 504 -10.33 -16.84 3.00
C LEU A 504 -10.16 -16.43 4.46
N SER A 505 -9.48 -15.32 4.69
CA SER A 505 -9.45 -14.67 6.00
C SER A 505 -10.85 -14.15 6.38
N LEU A 506 -11.08 -13.91 7.68
CA LEU A 506 -12.35 -13.35 8.16
C LEU A 506 -12.71 -12.04 7.44
N GLN A 507 -11.73 -11.15 7.26
CA GLN A 507 -11.88 -9.88 6.56
C GLN A 507 -12.34 -10.09 5.11
N GLN A 508 -11.68 -10.98 4.38
CA GLN A 508 -12.04 -11.31 3.00
C GLN A 508 -13.46 -11.89 2.90
N ARG A 509 -13.84 -12.78 3.84
CA ARG A 509 -15.21 -13.34 3.90
C ARG A 509 -16.26 -12.26 4.15
N ILE A 510 -15.98 -11.32 5.06
CA ILE A 510 -16.86 -10.17 5.33
C ILE A 510 -17.00 -9.31 4.07
N SER A 511 -15.91 -8.99 3.38
CA SER A 511 -15.93 -8.19 2.15
C SER A 511 -16.71 -8.86 1.02
N VAL A 512 -16.53 -10.18 0.84
CA VAL A 512 -17.28 -10.96 -0.15
C VAL A 512 -18.78 -10.96 0.18
N LEU A 513 -19.16 -11.22 1.42
CA LEU A 513 -20.57 -11.18 1.84
C LEU A 513 -21.18 -9.79 1.65
N THR A 514 -20.47 -8.74 2.05
CA THR A 514 -20.92 -7.36 1.88
C THR A 514 -21.14 -7.02 0.42
N SER A 515 -20.28 -7.49 -0.49
CA SER A 515 -20.42 -7.27 -1.93
C SER A 515 -21.67 -7.94 -2.51
N ILE A 516 -22.04 -9.12 -2.02
CA ILE A 516 -23.30 -9.80 -2.42
C ILE A 516 -24.53 -8.97 -2.02
N GLY A 517 -24.55 -8.44 -0.80
CA GLY A 517 -25.63 -7.59 -0.31
C GLY A 517 -25.75 -6.29 -1.10
N PHE A 518 -24.64 -5.60 -1.38
CA PHE A 518 -24.67 -4.37 -2.17
C PHE A 518 -25.02 -4.61 -3.64
N ALA A 519 -24.55 -5.69 -4.24
CA ALA A 519 -24.94 -6.05 -5.59
C ALA A 519 -26.47 -6.31 -5.70
N ALA A 520 -27.06 -6.99 -4.71
CA ALA A 520 -28.50 -7.19 -4.65
C ALA A 520 -29.27 -5.85 -4.58
N ARG A 521 -28.82 -4.91 -3.75
CA ARG A 521 -29.43 -3.58 -3.61
C ARG A 521 -29.32 -2.75 -4.89
N GLU A 522 -28.15 -2.76 -5.55
CA GLU A 522 -27.94 -2.05 -6.81
C GLU A 522 -28.80 -2.64 -7.94
N LEU A 523 -28.84 -3.97 -8.07
CA LEU A 523 -29.68 -4.66 -9.05
C LEU A 523 -31.20 -4.44 -8.81
N ARG A 524 -31.59 -4.28 -7.54
CA ARG A 524 -32.95 -3.93 -7.15
C ARG A 524 -33.31 -2.47 -7.49
N GLY A 525 -32.32 -1.62 -7.67
CA GLY A 525 -32.48 -0.19 -7.95
C GLY A 525 -32.58 0.68 -6.69
N PHE A 526 -32.24 0.16 -5.51
CA PHE A 526 -32.20 0.95 -4.28
C PHE A 526 -30.98 1.87 -4.21
N ASP A 527 -29.85 1.44 -4.81
CA ASP A 527 -28.62 2.19 -4.84
C ASP A 527 -28.20 2.46 -6.30
N ASN A 528 -27.66 3.64 -6.57
CA ASN A 528 -27.07 3.95 -7.85
C ASN A 528 -25.57 3.61 -7.80
N GLY A 529 -25.02 3.11 -8.90
CA GLY A 529 -23.59 2.75 -8.98
C GLY A 529 -22.60 3.87 -8.68
N SER A 530 -23.06 5.12 -8.58
CA SER A 530 -22.30 6.29 -8.14
C SER A 530 -22.30 6.51 -6.63
N THR A 531 -23.19 5.83 -5.88
CA THR A 531 -23.38 6.02 -4.43
C THR A 531 -22.62 5.01 -3.60
N ILE A 532 -22.16 3.91 -4.20
CA ILE A 532 -21.40 2.89 -3.50
C ILE A 532 -19.94 3.37 -3.37
N ILE A 533 -19.65 3.88 -2.18
CA ILE A 533 -18.29 4.19 -1.71
C ILE A 533 -17.52 5.11 -2.66
N THR A 534 -18.00 6.32 -2.87
CA THR A 534 -17.08 7.44 -3.07
C THR A 534 -16.42 7.67 -1.72
N PRO A 535 -15.06 7.59 -1.62
CA PRO A 535 -14.40 8.00 -0.41
C PRO A 535 -14.88 9.41 -0.09
N HIS A 536 -15.48 9.59 1.09
CA HIS A 536 -15.86 10.90 1.59
C HIS A 536 -14.56 11.62 1.91
N TYR A 537 -13.99 12.28 0.91
CA TYR A 537 -12.98 13.27 1.14
C TYR A 537 -13.71 14.46 1.76
N ASP A 538 -13.74 14.50 3.08
CA ASP A 538 -13.98 15.73 3.83
C ASP A 538 -12.80 16.67 3.59
N PHE A 539 -12.76 17.24 2.37
CA PHE A 539 -12.04 18.48 2.19
C PHE A 539 -12.87 19.54 2.90
N PRO A 540 -12.30 20.28 3.86
CA PRO A 540 -12.91 21.48 4.37
C PRO A 540 -12.81 22.59 3.30
N THR A 541 -13.38 22.34 2.15
CA THR A 541 -13.63 23.40 1.17
C THR A 541 -14.77 24.22 1.76
N LYS A 542 -14.46 25.44 2.18
CA LYS A 542 -15.48 26.47 2.37
C LYS A 542 -16.30 26.45 1.09
N ARG A 543 -17.56 25.98 1.16
CA ARG A 543 -18.48 26.02 0.03
C ARG A 543 -18.49 27.44 -0.47
N LEU A 544 -18.17 27.62 -1.73
CA LEU A 544 -18.28 28.93 -2.37
C LEU A 544 -19.75 29.35 -2.34
N PRO A 545 -20.08 30.65 -2.21
CA PRO A 545 -21.46 31.11 -2.06
C PRO A 545 -22.44 30.62 -3.14
N TRP A 546 -21.91 30.25 -4.32
CA TRP A 546 -22.68 29.71 -5.45
C TRP A 546 -22.91 28.19 -5.41
N ASP A 547 -22.30 27.48 -4.50
CA ASP A 547 -22.51 26.03 -4.32
C ASP A 547 -23.72 25.71 -3.41
N ASN A 548 -24.44 26.71 -2.98
CA ASN A 548 -25.64 26.53 -2.17
C ASN A 548 -26.85 26.26 -3.10
N PRO A 549 -27.43 25.06 -3.11
CA PRO A 549 -28.55 24.75 -3.99
C PRO A 549 -29.78 25.66 -3.75
N SER A 550 -29.88 26.27 -2.56
CA SER A 550 -30.90 27.27 -2.22
C SER A 550 -30.63 28.63 -2.87
N ALA A 551 -29.37 29.04 -3.01
CA ALA A 551 -29.02 30.30 -3.66
C ALA A 551 -29.22 30.23 -5.19
N ARG A 552 -29.08 29.05 -5.78
CA ARG A 552 -29.34 28.82 -7.22
C ARG A 552 -30.81 28.96 -7.60
N LYS A 553 -31.73 28.64 -6.68
CA LYS A 553 -33.17 28.85 -6.91
C LYS A 553 -33.57 30.32 -6.79
N GLN A 554 -32.98 31.08 -5.89
CA GLN A 554 -33.27 32.51 -5.72
C GLN A 554 -32.70 33.37 -6.86
N SER A 555 -31.54 33.02 -7.40
CA SER A 555 -30.95 33.79 -8.53
C SER A 555 -31.61 33.54 -9.87
N LEU A 556 -32.40 32.50 -10.02
CA LEU A 556 -33.17 32.18 -11.25
C LEU A 556 -34.55 32.84 -11.28
N GLU A 557 -35.08 33.29 -10.12
CA GLU A 557 -36.38 33.96 -10.04
C GLU A 557 -36.31 35.49 -10.16
N GLU A 558 -35.12 36.13 -10.09
CA GLU A 558 -34.95 37.58 -10.11
C GLU A 558 -34.57 38.19 -11.46
N TYR A 559 -34.42 37.43 -12.53
CA TYR A 559 -34.20 37.98 -13.85
C TYR A 559 -35.46 37.94 -14.70
N PRO A 560 -36.13 39.10 -14.92
CA PRO A 560 -37.22 39.18 -15.89
C PRO A 560 -36.62 38.90 -17.29
N GLU A 561 -37.36 38.12 -18.08
CA GLU A 561 -37.05 37.78 -19.45
C GLU A 561 -36.69 39.05 -20.29
N SER A 562 -35.44 39.40 -20.40
CA SER A 562 -34.99 40.27 -21.44
C SER A 562 -34.71 39.42 -22.69
N LYS A 563 -35.62 39.46 -23.62
CA LYS A 563 -35.42 38.99 -25.00
C LYS A 563 -34.17 39.66 -25.56
N SER A 564 -33.02 39.06 -25.50
CA SER A 564 -31.87 39.46 -26.28
C SER A 564 -31.76 38.51 -27.49
N VAL A 565 -32.12 39.13 -28.60
CA VAL A 565 -31.82 38.70 -29.97
C VAL A 565 -30.32 38.54 -30.10
N LEU A 566 -29.81 37.34 -30.06
CA LEU A 566 -28.55 36.96 -30.71
C LEU A 566 -28.70 35.52 -31.21
N THR A 567 -29.39 35.40 -32.31
CA THR A 567 -29.29 34.28 -33.23
C THR A 567 -27.95 34.33 -33.93
N SER A 568 -26.96 33.63 -33.44
CA SER A 568 -25.89 33.10 -34.28
C SER A 568 -26.03 31.59 -34.29
N SER A 569 -26.55 31.07 -35.37
CA SER A 569 -26.71 29.67 -35.71
C SER A 569 -25.32 29.05 -35.89
N GLN A 570 -24.70 28.64 -34.81
CA GLN A 570 -23.70 27.58 -34.87
C GLN A 570 -24.39 26.28 -34.41
N SER A 571 -24.70 25.44 -35.39
CA SER A 571 -25.17 24.08 -35.15
C SER A 571 -24.04 23.28 -34.50
N VAL A 572 -24.05 23.23 -33.16
CA VAL A 572 -23.19 22.32 -32.42
C VAL A 572 -23.84 20.94 -32.55
N TRP A 573 -23.17 20.04 -33.24
CA TRP A 573 -23.53 18.65 -33.32
C TRP A 573 -23.40 18.01 -31.90
N ARG A 574 -24.47 17.99 -31.14
CA ARG A 574 -24.58 17.17 -29.91
C ARG A 574 -25.15 15.82 -30.26
N SER A 575 -24.39 14.76 -29.94
CA SER A 575 -24.89 13.40 -30.07
C SER A 575 -26.13 13.24 -29.18
N LYS A 576 -27.27 12.85 -29.75
CA LYS A 576 -28.50 12.54 -29.01
C LYS A 576 -28.36 11.42 -27.96
N LYS A 577 -27.22 10.73 -27.92
CA LYS A 577 -26.89 9.74 -26.86
C LYS A 577 -26.42 10.39 -25.54
N LEU A 578 -26.01 11.66 -25.53
CA LEU A 578 -25.56 12.40 -24.34
C LEU A 578 -26.70 13.09 -23.57
N ASP A 579 -27.87 13.25 -24.20
CA ASP A 579 -29.05 13.93 -23.61
C ASP A 579 -30.11 12.96 -23.05
N LYS A 580 -29.75 11.71 -22.76
CA LYS A 580 -30.64 10.87 -21.95
C LYS A 580 -30.60 11.39 -20.53
N PRO A 581 -31.73 11.95 -20.00
CA PRO A 581 -31.79 12.30 -18.59
C PRO A 581 -31.56 11.02 -17.78
N THR A 582 -30.60 11.03 -16.91
CA THR A 582 -30.25 9.97 -15.95
C THR A 582 -31.31 9.82 -14.83
N GLN A 583 -32.57 9.99 -15.14
CA GLN A 583 -33.73 9.71 -14.31
C GLN A 583 -34.61 8.64 -14.97
N GLY A 584 -34.01 7.55 -15.44
CA GLY A 584 -34.73 6.33 -15.70
C GLY A 584 -35.07 5.71 -14.36
N ILE A 585 -36.36 5.36 -14.18
CA ILE A 585 -36.82 4.44 -13.15
C ILE A 585 -35.86 3.25 -13.20
N ASN A 586 -35.11 3.02 -12.14
CA ASN A 586 -34.16 1.90 -12.06
C ASN A 586 -35.01 0.61 -12.19
N GLU A 587 -34.90 -0.06 -13.32
CA GLU A 587 -35.59 -1.34 -13.52
C GLU A 587 -35.09 -2.34 -12.49
N ASN A 588 -36.04 -3.06 -11.86
CA ASN A 588 -35.70 -4.13 -10.94
C ASN A 588 -35.10 -5.34 -11.68
N CYS A 589 -33.83 -5.30 -11.98
CA CYS A 589 -33.11 -6.40 -12.63
C CYS A 589 -32.92 -7.58 -11.66
N PHE A 590 -32.97 -7.35 -10.34
CA PHE A 590 -32.77 -8.39 -9.33
C PHE A 590 -33.81 -9.47 -9.33
N ARG A 591 -35.05 -9.15 -9.75
CA ARG A 591 -36.16 -10.10 -9.78
C ARG A 591 -35.84 -11.42 -10.48
N ASN A 592 -35.07 -11.37 -11.56
CA ASN A 592 -34.73 -12.57 -12.33
C ASN A 592 -33.62 -13.42 -11.68
N HIS A 593 -32.86 -12.83 -10.76
CA HIS A 593 -31.72 -13.46 -10.13
C HIS A 593 -31.88 -13.69 -8.62
N ALA A 594 -33.02 -13.32 -8.04
CA ALA A 594 -33.27 -13.38 -6.60
C ALA A 594 -33.01 -14.78 -6.02
N HIS A 595 -33.42 -15.83 -6.70
CA HIS A 595 -33.22 -17.22 -6.29
C HIS A 595 -31.76 -17.62 -6.24
N VAL A 596 -30.96 -17.12 -7.17
CA VAL A 596 -29.49 -17.42 -7.24
C VAL A 596 -28.73 -16.73 -6.12
N PHE A 597 -29.20 -15.58 -5.65
CA PHE A 597 -28.60 -14.86 -4.52
C PHE A 597 -29.05 -15.43 -3.17
N PHE A 598 -30.35 -15.73 -3.01
CA PHE A 598 -30.94 -16.07 -1.71
C PHE A 598 -30.70 -17.51 -1.27
N TYR A 599 -31.08 -18.52 -2.06
CA TYR A 599 -31.01 -19.92 -1.62
C TYR A 599 -29.61 -20.43 -1.28
N PRO A 600 -28.54 -20.11 -2.02
CA PRO A 600 -27.21 -20.55 -1.63
C PRO A 600 -26.72 -19.93 -0.33
N LEU A 601 -27.13 -18.70 0.01
CA LEU A 601 -26.83 -18.11 1.31
C LEU A 601 -27.57 -18.83 2.44
N VAL A 602 -28.83 -19.21 2.23
CA VAL A 602 -29.58 -20.05 3.19
C VAL A 602 -28.86 -21.38 3.42
N HIS A 603 -28.47 -22.04 2.33
CA HIS A 603 -27.76 -23.31 2.40
C HIS A 603 -26.41 -23.19 3.10
N GLY A 604 -25.66 -22.09 2.84
CA GLY A 604 -24.40 -21.80 3.52
C GLY A 604 -24.58 -21.59 5.03
N TRP A 605 -25.66 -20.95 5.47
CA TRP A 605 -25.99 -20.83 6.88
C TRP A 605 -26.20 -22.18 7.54
N LEU A 606 -26.99 -23.06 6.89
CA LEU A 606 -27.31 -24.38 7.44
C LEU A 606 -26.10 -25.31 7.56
N ASN A 607 -25.17 -25.24 6.62
CA ASN A 607 -23.96 -26.05 6.62
C ASN A 607 -22.84 -25.49 7.53
N GLY A 608 -22.93 -24.21 7.88
CA GLY A 608 -22.02 -23.54 8.79
C GLY A 608 -20.59 -23.40 8.26
N ILE A 609 -19.95 -22.31 8.67
CA ILE A 609 -18.49 -22.14 8.54
C ILE A 609 -17.96 -21.98 9.96
N ASP A 610 -17.11 -22.90 10.39
CA ASP A 610 -16.44 -22.78 11.69
C ASP A 610 -15.31 -21.75 11.59
N LEU A 611 -15.48 -20.62 12.26
CA LEU A 611 -14.50 -19.55 12.38
C LEU A 611 -13.93 -19.41 13.80
N GLY A 612 -14.13 -20.43 14.62
CA GLY A 612 -13.64 -20.46 15.99
C GLY A 612 -14.18 -19.30 16.84
N THR A 613 -13.30 -18.51 17.45
CA THR A 613 -13.69 -17.40 18.35
C THR A 613 -14.46 -16.28 17.65
N TYR A 614 -14.35 -16.14 16.34
CA TYR A 614 -15.02 -15.11 15.53
C TYR A 614 -16.38 -15.53 14.96
N ASP A 615 -16.83 -16.75 15.27
CA ASP A 615 -18.05 -17.33 14.71
C ASP A 615 -19.27 -16.44 14.92
N LYS A 616 -19.47 -15.91 16.13
CA LYS A 616 -20.62 -15.02 16.44
C LYS A 616 -20.60 -13.71 15.64
N LEU A 617 -19.42 -13.10 15.44
CA LEU A 617 -19.28 -11.85 14.70
C LEU A 617 -19.60 -12.09 13.23
N PHE A 618 -19.06 -13.14 12.64
CA PHE A 618 -19.31 -13.50 11.26
C PHE A 618 -20.77 -13.88 11.03
N LYS A 619 -21.37 -14.71 11.88
CA LYS A 619 -22.77 -15.11 11.79
C LYS A 619 -23.74 -13.92 11.89
N ARG A 620 -23.46 -12.94 12.77
CA ARG A 620 -24.23 -11.69 12.84
C ARG A 620 -24.15 -10.91 11.53
N HIS A 621 -22.95 -10.75 10.98
CA HIS A 621 -22.79 -10.08 9.70
C HIS A 621 -23.49 -10.85 8.57
N TYR A 622 -23.36 -12.18 8.56
CA TYR A 622 -24.00 -13.06 7.60
C TYR A 622 -25.53 -12.88 7.60
N MET A 623 -26.16 -12.92 8.77
CA MET A 623 -27.61 -12.71 8.90
C MET A 623 -28.05 -11.34 8.40
N ARG A 624 -27.29 -10.30 8.67
CA ARG A 624 -27.56 -8.95 8.11
C ARG A 624 -27.58 -8.96 6.57
N ILE A 625 -26.62 -9.62 5.95
CA ILE A 625 -26.55 -9.70 4.49
C ILE A 625 -27.71 -10.55 3.93
N VAL A 626 -28.03 -11.68 4.55
CA VAL A 626 -29.20 -12.50 4.16
C VAL A 626 -30.48 -11.66 4.25
N THR A 627 -30.65 -10.88 5.32
CA THR A 627 -31.80 -9.99 5.49
C THR A 627 -31.88 -8.92 4.38
N ILE A 628 -30.73 -8.31 4.03
CA ILE A 628 -30.65 -7.34 2.92
C ILE A 628 -31.04 -7.99 1.59
N VAL A 629 -30.50 -9.17 1.29
CA VAL A 629 -30.82 -9.90 0.07
C VAL A 629 -32.32 -10.27 0.03
N TYR A 630 -32.87 -10.78 1.14
CA TYR A 630 -34.29 -11.08 1.27
C TYR A 630 -35.17 -9.85 1.00
N GLN A 631 -34.85 -8.69 1.58
CA GLN A 631 -35.56 -7.44 1.34
C GLN A 631 -35.57 -7.03 -0.15
N CYS A 632 -34.51 -7.37 -0.88
CA CYS A 632 -34.40 -7.11 -2.31
C CYS A 632 -35.21 -8.09 -3.15
N CYS A 633 -35.56 -9.26 -2.64
CA CYS A 633 -36.29 -10.29 -3.39
C CYS A 633 -37.73 -9.90 -3.77
N HIS A 634 -38.36 -8.94 -3.08
CA HIS A 634 -39.71 -8.50 -3.43
C HIS A 634 -39.74 -7.59 -4.66
N PRO A 635 -40.65 -7.80 -5.64
CA PRO A 635 -41.57 -8.91 -5.79
C PRO A 635 -40.93 -10.09 -6.58
N HIS A 636 -40.94 -11.27 -6.00
CA HIS A 636 -40.55 -12.51 -6.66
C HIS A 636 -41.69 -13.54 -6.55
N LYS A 637 -41.82 -14.49 -7.49
CA LYS A 637 -42.89 -15.49 -7.48
C LYS A 637 -42.83 -16.40 -6.23
N ASP A 638 -41.66 -16.72 -5.75
CA ASP A 638 -41.41 -17.61 -4.59
C ASP A 638 -41.15 -16.80 -3.30
N TYR A 639 -41.63 -15.55 -3.23
CA TYR A 639 -41.36 -14.67 -2.10
C TYR A 639 -41.95 -15.18 -0.78
N ASP A 640 -43.13 -15.82 -0.85
CA ASP A 640 -43.82 -16.39 0.33
C ASP A 640 -42.99 -17.55 0.92
N GLU A 641 -42.43 -18.43 0.08
CA GLU A 641 -41.52 -19.49 0.49
C GLU A 641 -40.22 -18.93 1.10
N MET A 642 -39.63 -17.90 0.47
CA MET A 642 -38.47 -17.22 1.00
C MET A 642 -38.75 -16.57 2.36
N THR A 643 -39.98 -16.11 2.59
CA THR A 643 -40.41 -15.55 3.88
C THR A 643 -40.47 -16.60 4.97
N GLU A 644 -41.03 -17.77 4.70
CA GLU A 644 -41.08 -18.89 5.64
C GLU A 644 -39.67 -19.34 6.02
N ILE A 645 -38.78 -19.49 5.05
CA ILE A 645 -37.37 -19.83 5.26
C ILE A 645 -36.66 -18.76 6.11
N MET A 646 -36.89 -17.48 5.82
CA MET A 646 -36.30 -16.38 6.57
C MET A 646 -36.76 -16.36 8.03
N LEU A 647 -38.05 -16.67 8.31
CA LEU A 647 -38.55 -16.80 9.68
C LEU A 647 -37.88 -17.95 10.42
N GLN A 648 -37.67 -19.09 9.76
CA GLN A 648 -36.97 -20.23 10.35
C GLN A 648 -35.51 -19.89 10.68
N LEU A 649 -34.79 -19.24 9.74
CA LEU A 649 -33.39 -18.80 9.95
C LEU A 649 -33.28 -17.80 11.09
N THR A 650 -34.19 -16.84 11.17
CA THR A 650 -34.23 -15.84 12.24
C THR A 650 -34.46 -16.50 13.59
N SER A 651 -35.35 -17.46 13.67
CA SER A 651 -35.61 -18.25 14.88
C SER A 651 -34.38 -19.03 15.31
N GLN A 652 -33.69 -19.68 14.37
CA GLN A 652 -32.41 -20.39 14.66
C GLN A 652 -31.31 -19.46 15.11
N ALA A 653 -31.17 -18.27 14.49
CA ALA A 653 -30.18 -17.28 14.87
C ALA A 653 -30.40 -16.78 16.30
N LEU A 654 -31.65 -16.51 16.68
CA LEU A 654 -32.02 -16.11 18.03
C LEU A 654 -31.71 -17.21 19.07
N GLN A 655 -31.97 -18.49 18.74
CA GLN A 655 -31.61 -19.62 19.60
C GLN A 655 -30.08 -19.73 19.82
N GLN A 656 -29.29 -19.33 18.83
CA GLN A 656 -27.82 -19.27 18.93
C GLN A 656 -27.30 -17.99 19.60
N GLY A 657 -28.19 -17.08 20.05
CA GLY A 657 -27.82 -15.80 20.67
C GLY A 657 -27.23 -14.79 19.68
N ILE A 658 -27.66 -14.86 18.45
CA ILE A 658 -27.27 -13.95 17.37
C ILE A 658 -28.48 -13.04 17.08
N ASP A 659 -28.33 -11.73 17.34
CA ASP A 659 -29.34 -10.75 16.92
C ASP A 659 -29.24 -10.57 15.40
N PRO A 660 -30.32 -10.84 14.68
CA PRO A 660 -30.37 -10.78 13.22
C PRO A 660 -30.28 -9.37 12.65
#